data_2c0c07bb4536893b4157d1911bac861d
#
_entry.id   2c0c07bb4536893b4157d1911bac861d
#
_cell.length_a   1.000
_cell.length_b   1.000
_cell.length_c   1.000
_cell.angle_alpha   90.00
_cell.angle_beta   90.00
_cell.angle_gamma   90.00
#
_symmetry.space_group_name_H-M   'P 1'
#
loop_
_entity.id
_entity.type
_entity.pdbx_description
1 polymer ?
#
loop_
_entity_poly.entity_id
_entity_poly.type
_entity_poly.pdbx_seq_one_letter_code
_entity_poly.pdbx_strand_id
1 'polypeptide(L)'
;MSRSNRTLRQANAAYRALRQETQALVRRAETALITAIILYKLLTELVFLPAMRGIWSLTLRVSPVNYLTNTNAHQIFTAPSILGGIALIAILVALWNLYEFSIVLHGLDRARRGEPSGLPALFRVSLADIRHVLHPKNWPILLYCVLLIPFTDMYVTASYITQLAVPEYILGVIRAKPGILALYGAGILAVVLLTVFFALVLPLFMLERKPFGSAVKESCRCVKQRFCEVLTALARWNIGVLLRTGLLFALAAALLYGIAALVGLESTRAMLLLSRALQLVELPFFGFLLDCWVTVAQCTILGLLYFRIQGLPQPDVQPGDKPARRSGRLLLTVLVAGVTLASCAATVYLLSLPQDDALLSAVGGVTPLVTYHRGDCSIAPENTIPAFRSAIRKGGDRIELDVQMSRDGVVVVTHDTSLKRCTGKNAKVYDLTFAEIETLDAGRWFSARFAGTRIPSFEEVLQLCQGRIDLNVEIKPSAVTPTLEAETVRLLRAYGFEGHCVITSQSYETLHKVKELAPDIPTGYILALGVGNYYDLPDADFFSVEHTFITSGMVNQIHLRGKTISAWTIAQKDDARHMMELGADDLITDKPDLVHELLRQNAEMDTTLLSLRDAIQGWFFPAPDEEVSDEAEDVIEDVIEDPEEFLDAA
;
A
#
# COMPACT_ATOMS: atom_id res chain seq x y z
N MET A 1 37.70 -22.54 27.01
CA MET A 1 36.37 -22.22 26.43
C MET A 1 35.83 -20.96 27.10
N SER A 2 35.63 -19.86 26.34
CA SER A 2 35.22 -18.57 26.91
C SER A 2 33.82 -18.62 27.53
N ARG A 3 33.57 -17.77 28.55
CA ARG A 3 32.25 -17.59 29.19
C ARG A 3 31.12 -17.39 28.13
N SER A 4 31.42 -16.72 27.03
CA SER A 4 30.53 -16.46 25.88
C SER A 4 30.07 -17.76 25.19
N ASN A 5 30.93 -18.75 24.97
CA ASN A 5 30.56 -20.02 24.33
C ASN A 5 29.67 -20.90 25.20
N ARG A 6 29.75 -20.77 26.53
CA ARG A 6 28.90 -21.52 27.48
C ARG A 6 27.47 -20.96 27.49
N THR A 7 27.33 -19.64 27.51
CA THR A 7 26.03 -18.94 27.44
C THR A 7 25.32 -19.22 26.13
N LEU A 8 26.02 -19.22 25.01
CA LEU A 8 25.46 -19.50 23.68
C LEU A 8 24.96 -20.95 23.55
N ARG A 9 25.71 -21.91 24.08
CA ARG A 9 25.29 -23.35 24.13
C ARG A 9 24.06 -23.54 24.99
N GLN A 10 23.98 -22.90 26.14
CA GLN A 10 22.82 -22.95 27.03
C GLN A 10 21.57 -22.34 26.37
N ALA A 11 21.72 -21.18 25.74
CA ALA A 11 20.64 -20.55 24.98
C ALA A 11 20.16 -21.39 23.78
N ASN A 12 21.07 -22.09 23.10
CA ASN A 12 20.73 -22.99 22.00
C ASN A 12 20.03 -24.28 22.49
N ALA A 13 20.40 -24.79 23.65
CA ALA A 13 19.74 -25.95 24.28
C ALA A 13 18.32 -25.59 24.74
N ALA A 14 18.16 -24.44 25.40
CA ALA A 14 16.87 -23.91 25.83
C ALA A 14 15.90 -23.68 24.64
N TYR A 15 16.41 -23.13 23.53
CA TYR A 15 15.60 -22.94 22.33
C TYR A 15 15.21 -24.26 21.66
N ARG A 16 16.10 -25.25 21.61
CA ARG A 16 15.77 -26.60 21.10
C ARG A 16 14.67 -27.27 21.93
N ALA A 17 14.78 -27.19 23.23
CA ALA A 17 13.74 -27.70 24.13
C ALA A 17 12.40 -26.99 23.91
N LEU A 18 12.42 -25.65 23.81
CA LEU A 18 11.22 -24.85 23.50
C LEU A 18 10.56 -25.29 22.18
N ARG A 19 11.36 -25.54 21.12
CA ARG A 19 10.86 -26.01 19.83
C ARG A 19 10.24 -27.40 19.91
N GLN A 20 10.81 -28.33 20.70
CA GLN A 20 10.26 -29.67 20.90
C GLN A 20 8.94 -29.63 21.66
N GLU A 21 8.87 -28.83 22.74
CA GLU A 21 7.65 -28.59 23.50
C GLU A 21 6.53 -27.98 22.65
N THR A 22 6.89 -26.99 21.79
CA THR A 22 5.96 -26.41 20.81
C THR A 22 5.35 -27.47 19.91
N GLN A 23 6.20 -28.30 19.31
CA GLN A 23 5.75 -29.35 18.40
C GLN A 23 4.84 -30.36 19.09
N ALA A 24 5.15 -30.72 20.32
CA ALA A 24 4.33 -31.64 21.10
C ALA A 24 2.97 -31.04 21.47
N LEU A 25 2.97 -29.79 21.90
CA LEU A 25 1.76 -29.07 22.29
C LEU A 25 0.81 -28.84 21.09
N VAL A 26 1.35 -28.36 19.96
CA VAL A 26 0.57 -28.16 18.75
C VAL A 26 0.04 -29.49 18.21
N ARG A 27 0.84 -30.57 18.21
CA ARG A 27 0.37 -31.92 17.81
C ARG A 27 -0.78 -32.45 18.65
N ARG A 28 -0.83 -32.17 19.94
CA ARG A 28 -1.94 -32.54 20.83
C ARG A 28 -3.18 -31.68 20.60
N ALA A 29 -3.00 -30.39 20.31
CA ALA A 29 -4.09 -29.45 20.04
C ALA A 29 -4.67 -29.56 18.62
N GLU A 30 -3.93 -30.21 17.68
CA GLU A 30 -3.90 -30.05 16.24
C GLU A 30 -5.27 -30.02 15.53
N THR A 31 -6.20 -30.91 15.88
CA THR A 31 -7.47 -30.99 15.14
C THR A 31 -8.50 -29.94 15.53
N ALA A 32 -8.76 -29.79 16.80
CA ALA A 32 -9.80 -28.87 17.27
C ALA A 32 -9.35 -27.43 17.17
N LEU A 33 -8.06 -27.16 17.46
CA LEU A 33 -7.50 -25.81 17.40
C LEU A 33 -7.41 -25.31 15.95
N ILE A 34 -6.85 -26.11 15.05
CA ILE A 34 -6.74 -25.71 13.63
C ILE A 34 -8.12 -25.51 13.02
N THR A 35 -9.07 -26.41 13.29
CA THR A 35 -10.45 -26.23 12.79
C THR A 35 -11.11 -24.99 13.36
N ALA A 36 -10.88 -24.67 14.65
CA ALA A 36 -11.41 -23.46 15.28
C ALA A 36 -10.85 -22.19 14.63
N ILE A 37 -9.54 -22.16 14.33
CA ILE A 37 -8.89 -21.01 13.69
C ILE A 37 -9.36 -20.85 12.25
N ILE A 38 -9.42 -21.92 11.45
CA ILE A 38 -9.95 -21.86 10.09
C ILE A 38 -11.38 -21.31 10.09
N LEU A 39 -12.24 -21.83 10.96
CA LEU A 39 -13.62 -21.35 11.06
C LEU A 39 -13.69 -19.89 11.51
N TYR A 40 -12.86 -19.49 12.45
CA TYR A 40 -12.77 -18.11 12.90
C TYR A 40 -12.32 -17.17 11.77
N LYS A 41 -11.25 -17.52 11.03
CA LYS A 41 -10.76 -16.72 9.90
C LYS A 41 -11.77 -16.65 8.75
N LEU A 42 -12.49 -17.74 8.46
CA LEU A 42 -13.61 -17.70 7.51
C LEU A 42 -14.73 -16.75 7.97
N LEU A 43 -15.08 -16.75 9.26
CA LEU A 43 -16.04 -15.80 9.81
C LEU A 43 -15.51 -14.37 9.74
N THR A 44 -14.21 -14.17 9.92
CA THR A 44 -13.56 -12.86 9.75
C THR A 44 -13.78 -12.35 8.32
N GLU A 45 -13.43 -13.13 7.31
CA GLU A 45 -13.52 -12.71 5.90
C GLU A 45 -14.97 -12.54 5.42
N LEU A 46 -15.85 -13.50 5.75
CA LEU A 46 -17.20 -13.55 5.20
C LEU A 46 -18.22 -12.70 5.95
N VAL A 47 -17.98 -12.42 7.23
CA VAL A 47 -18.96 -11.73 8.08
C VAL A 47 -18.39 -10.47 8.72
N PHE A 48 -17.26 -10.61 9.44
CA PHE A 48 -16.76 -9.50 10.25
C PHE A 48 -16.26 -8.34 9.39
N LEU A 49 -15.42 -8.59 8.39
CA LEU A 49 -14.89 -7.53 7.53
C LEU A 49 -15.97 -6.82 6.69
N PRO A 50 -16.93 -7.53 6.05
CA PRO A 50 -18.08 -6.88 5.43
C PRO A 50 -18.90 -6.03 6.40
N ALA A 51 -19.09 -6.49 7.65
CA ALA A 51 -19.80 -5.72 8.67
C ALA A 51 -19.02 -4.43 9.04
N MET A 52 -17.69 -4.50 9.18
CA MET A 52 -16.86 -3.31 9.45
C MET A 52 -16.94 -2.30 8.29
N ARG A 53 -16.89 -2.78 7.05
CA ARG A 53 -17.10 -1.93 5.85
C ARG A 53 -18.49 -1.28 5.87
N GLY A 54 -19.51 -2.04 6.25
CA GLY A 54 -20.88 -1.53 6.41
C GLY A 54 -20.99 -0.44 7.49
N ILE A 55 -20.38 -0.64 8.65
CA ILE A 55 -20.31 0.36 9.73
C ILE A 55 -19.59 1.60 9.25
N TRP A 56 -18.46 1.47 8.55
CA TRP A 56 -17.73 2.60 8.00
C TRP A 56 -18.55 3.38 6.96
N SER A 57 -19.20 2.68 6.02
CA SER A 57 -20.10 3.30 5.05
C SER A 57 -21.27 4.05 5.73
N LEU A 58 -21.86 3.46 6.77
CA LEU A 58 -22.90 4.12 7.55
C LEU A 58 -22.37 5.36 8.29
N THR A 59 -21.16 5.25 8.86
CA THR A 59 -20.49 6.36 9.54
C THR A 59 -20.35 7.58 8.62
N LEU A 60 -19.88 7.34 7.38
CA LEU A 60 -19.75 8.41 6.38
C LEU A 60 -21.11 8.97 5.97
N ARG A 61 -22.15 8.14 5.79
CA ARG A 61 -23.50 8.59 5.40
C ARG A 61 -24.17 9.50 6.45
N VAL A 62 -23.91 9.27 7.74
CA VAL A 62 -24.45 10.11 8.83
C VAL A 62 -23.52 11.27 9.21
N SER A 63 -22.38 11.36 8.56
CA SER A 63 -21.41 12.43 8.71
C SER A 63 -21.80 13.65 7.84
N PRO A 64 -21.30 14.87 8.17
CA PRO A 64 -21.48 16.04 7.31
C PRO A 64 -20.95 15.86 5.89
N VAL A 65 -20.04 14.89 5.67
CA VAL A 65 -19.45 14.56 4.37
C VAL A 65 -19.57 13.07 4.09
N ASN A 66 -19.99 12.75 2.87
CA ASN A 66 -20.13 11.36 2.41
C ASN A 66 -18.79 10.72 2.01
N TYR A 67 -17.72 11.50 1.98
CA TYR A 67 -16.36 11.06 1.58
C TYR A 67 -15.30 11.90 2.29
N LEU A 68 -14.10 11.33 2.39
CA LEU A 68 -12.91 11.99 2.90
C LEU A 68 -11.85 12.03 1.79
N THR A 69 -11.27 13.21 1.61
CA THR A 69 -10.16 13.47 0.69
C THR A 69 -9.10 14.31 1.38
N ASN A 70 -7.98 14.57 0.73
CA ASN A 70 -6.93 15.45 1.25
C ASN A 70 -7.46 16.84 1.68
N THR A 71 -8.47 17.37 0.99
CA THR A 71 -9.03 18.72 1.30
C THR A 71 -9.89 18.76 2.55
N ASN A 72 -10.57 17.67 2.89
CA ASN A 72 -11.45 17.59 4.07
C ASN A 72 -10.99 16.58 5.12
N ALA A 73 -9.77 16.04 5.00
CA ALA A 73 -9.21 15.05 5.94
C ALA A 73 -9.18 15.53 7.40
N HIS A 74 -9.14 16.84 7.65
CA HIS A 74 -9.23 17.41 9.00
C HIS A 74 -10.52 17.00 9.72
N GLN A 75 -11.59 16.66 8.99
CA GLN A 75 -12.85 16.20 9.56
C GLN A 75 -12.76 14.84 10.24
N ILE A 76 -11.69 14.04 9.96
CA ILE A 76 -11.38 12.84 10.75
C ILE A 76 -11.26 13.17 12.23
N PHE A 77 -10.72 14.35 12.55
CA PHE A 77 -10.46 14.79 13.92
C PHE A 77 -11.55 15.71 14.49
N THR A 78 -12.41 16.28 13.66
CA THR A 78 -13.38 17.30 14.06
C THR A 78 -14.84 16.86 14.00
N ALA A 79 -15.18 15.85 13.16
CA ALA A 79 -16.54 15.35 13.04
C ALA A 79 -16.83 14.25 14.09
N PRO A 80 -17.77 14.48 15.04
CA PRO A 80 -18.06 13.51 16.11
C PRO A 80 -18.54 12.15 15.57
N SER A 81 -19.29 12.14 14.47
CA SER A 81 -19.75 10.91 13.81
C SER A 81 -18.58 10.05 13.30
N ILE A 82 -17.57 10.66 12.67
CA ILE A 82 -16.39 9.98 12.15
C ILE A 82 -15.56 9.42 13.31
N LEU A 83 -15.29 10.25 14.34
CA LEU A 83 -14.57 9.81 15.53
C LEU A 83 -15.31 8.67 16.25
N GLY A 84 -16.63 8.75 16.35
CA GLY A 84 -17.46 7.69 16.92
C GLY A 84 -17.41 6.40 16.12
N GLY A 85 -17.45 6.50 14.79
CA GLY A 85 -17.33 5.35 13.89
C GLY A 85 -15.96 4.67 13.97
N ILE A 86 -14.88 5.46 13.95
CA ILE A 86 -13.52 4.96 14.12
C ILE A 86 -13.36 4.27 15.47
N ALA A 87 -13.84 4.90 16.55
CA ALA A 87 -13.77 4.32 17.90
C ALA A 87 -14.57 3.00 17.99
N LEU A 88 -15.77 2.96 17.41
CA LEU A 88 -16.59 1.74 17.37
C LEU A 88 -15.88 0.61 16.61
N ILE A 89 -15.36 0.89 15.42
CA ILE A 89 -14.61 -0.08 14.61
C ILE A 89 -13.39 -0.57 15.38
N ALA A 90 -12.60 0.34 15.97
CA ALA A 90 -11.42 -0.01 16.77
C ALA A 90 -11.77 -0.93 17.94
N ILE A 91 -12.86 -0.65 18.66
CA ILE A 91 -13.35 -1.51 19.76
C ILE A 91 -13.75 -2.88 19.23
N LEU A 92 -14.52 -2.96 18.15
CA LEU A 92 -14.96 -4.22 17.57
C LEU A 92 -13.79 -5.06 17.05
N VAL A 93 -12.82 -4.44 16.39
CA VAL A 93 -11.60 -5.10 15.92
C VAL A 93 -10.77 -5.62 17.11
N ALA A 94 -10.61 -4.81 18.16
CA ALA A 94 -9.90 -5.23 19.37
C ALA A 94 -10.57 -6.43 20.06
N LEU A 95 -11.90 -6.41 20.19
CA LEU A 95 -12.67 -7.53 20.77
C LEU A 95 -12.57 -8.78 19.90
N TRP A 96 -12.61 -8.62 18.57
CA TRP A 96 -12.49 -9.71 17.61
C TRP A 96 -11.12 -10.38 17.72
N ASN A 97 -10.03 -9.62 17.75
CA ASN A 97 -8.69 -10.15 17.93
C ASN A 97 -8.49 -10.81 19.32
N LEU A 98 -9.02 -10.20 20.37
CA LEU A 98 -8.98 -10.83 21.70
C LEU A 98 -9.67 -12.19 21.69
N TYR A 99 -10.77 -12.32 20.95
CA TYR A 99 -11.48 -13.59 20.82
C TYR A 99 -10.62 -14.65 20.13
N GLU A 100 -9.90 -14.29 19.08
CA GLU A 100 -8.94 -15.16 18.39
C GLU A 100 -7.82 -15.64 19.34
N PHE A 101 -7.15 -14.71 20.02
CA PHE A 101 -6.10 -15.04 20.99
C PHE A 101 -6.61 -15.96 22.09
N SER A 102 -7.81 -15.72 22.59
CA SER A 102 -8.44 -16.55 23.60
C SER A 102 -8.67 -17.98 23.10
N ILE A 103 -9.19 -18.17 21.88
CA ILE A 103 -9.38 -19.49 21.27
C ILE A 103 -8.06 -20.27 21.26
N VAL A 104 -6.98 -19.62 20.79
CA VAL A 104 -5.68 -20.30 20.66
C VAL A 104 -5.08 -20.61 22.05
N LEU A 105 -5.06 -19.64 22.95
CA LEU A 105 -4.46 -19.83 24.29
C LEU A 105 -5.19 -20.90 25.10
N HIS A 106 -6.52 -20.92 25.10
CA HIS A 106 -7.29 -21.96 25.77
C HIS A 106 -7.13 -23.33 25.10
N GLY A 107 -7.04 -23.35 23.76
CA GLY A 107 -6.73 -24.59 23.03
C GLY A 107 -5.39 -25.19 23.45
N LEU A 108 -4.35 -24.34 23.55
CA LEU A 108 -3.02 -24.75 24.01
C LEU A 108 -2.99 -25.18 25.47
N ASP A 109 -3.67 -24.47 26.37
CA ASP A 109 -3.71 -24.83 27.81
C ASP A 109 -4.45 -26.13 28.03
N ARG A 110 -5.55 -26.39 27.33
CA ARG A 110 -6.23 -27.68 27.36
C ARG A 110 -5.37 -28.83 26.84
N ALA A 111 -4.70 -28.59 25.68
CA ALA A 111 -3.77 -29.57 25.13
C ALA A 111 -2.63 -29.91 26.12
N ARG A 112 -2.12 -28.88 26.82
CA ARG A 112 -1.13 -29.05 27.90
C ARG A 112 -1.64 -29.92 29.03
N ARG A 113 -2.90 -29.72 29.45
CA ARG A 113 -3.54 -30.51 30.52
C ARG A 113 -3.98 -31.91 30.08
N GLY A 114 -3.88 -32.24 28.79
CA GLY A 114 -4.41 -33.49 28.23
C GLY A 114 -5.94 -33.56 28.19
N GLU A 115 -6.62 -32.38 28.26
CA GLU A 115 -8.08 -32.30 28.22
C GLU A 115 -8.58 -32.35 26.77
N PRO A 116 -9.69 -33.05 26.47
CA PRO A 116 -10.25 -33.04 25.12
C PRO A 116 -10.77 -31.65 24.77
N SER A 117 -10.34 -31.15 23.63
CA SER A 117 -10.77 -29.85 23.10
C SER A 117 -11.92 -30.02 22.09
N GLY A 118 -13.15 -29.74 22.53
CA GLY A 118 -14.30 -29.65 21.62
C GLY A 118 -14.48 -28.21 21.13
N LEU A 119 -14.79 -28.03 19.83
CA LEU A 119 -15.03 -26.71 19.23
C LEU A 119 -15.99 -25.82 20.04
N PRO A 120 -17.22 -26.31 20.42
CA PRO A 120 -18.17 -25.48 21.17
C PRO A 120 -17.63 -25.04 22.54
N ALA A 121 -16.78 -25.88 23.17
CA ALA A 121 -16.19 -25.56 24.46
C ALA A 121 -15.12 -24.44 24.34
N LEU A 122 -14.29 -24.47 23.29
CA LEU A 122 -13.31 -23.40 23.01
C LEU A 122 -14.02 -22.06 22.77
N PHE A 123 -15.00 -22.03 21.87
CA PHE A 123 -15.75 -20.81 21.58
C PHE A 123 -16.49 -20.24 22.80
N ARG A 124 -17.08 -21.13 23.65
CA ARG A 124 -17.79 -20.69 24.86
C ARG A 124 -16.83 -20.09 25.91
N VAL A 125 -15.65 -20.70 26.13
CA VAL A 125 -14.66 -20.20 27.10
C VAL A 125 -14.12 -18.86 26.62
N SER A 126 -13.80 -18.73 25.33
CA SER A 126 -13.31 -17.47 24.74
C SER A 126 -14.35 -16.35 24.82
N LEU A 127 -15.65 -16.68 24.67
CA LEU A 127 -16.72 -15.69 24.87
C LEU A 127 -16.82 -15.20 26.32
N ALA A 128 -16.48 -16.07 27.30
CA ALA A 128 -16.42 -15.67 28.70
C ALA A 128 -15.28 -14.68 28.99
N ASP A 129 -14.16 -14.76 28.25
CA ASP A 129 -13.06 -13.79 28.35
C ASP A 129 -13.46 -12.43 27.75
N ILE A 130 -14.23 -12.41 26.66
CA ILE A 130 -14.79 -11.15 26.12
C ILE A 130 -15.69 -10.47 27.14
N ARG A 131 -16.49 -11.24 27.90
CA ARG A 131 -17.29 -10.67 29.00
C ARG A 131 -16.41 -10.06 30.10
N HIS A 132 -15.24 -10.66 30.37
CA HIS A 132 -14.28 -10.10 31.33
C HIS A 132 -13.72 -8.74 30.88
N VAL A 133 -13.54 -8.53 29.57
CA VAL A 133 -13.12 -7.25 28.99
C VAL A 133 -14.15 -6.14 29.22
N LEU A 134 -15.45 -6.47 29.24
CA LEU A 134 -16.52 -5.46 29.43
C LEU A 134 -16.48 -4.78 30.80
N HIS A 135 -15.74 -5.30 31.76
CA HIS A 135 -15.56 -4.63 33.04
C HIS A 135 -14.65 -3.39 32.87
N PRO A 136 -15.05 -2.18 33.32
CA PRO A 136 -14.34 -0.92 33.02
C PRO A 136 -12.84 -0.91 33.35
N LYS A 137 -12.42 -1.63 34.42
CA LYS A 137 -11.01 -1.75 34.81
C LYS A 137 -10.13 -2.45 33.76
N ASN A 138 -10.76 -3.16 32.81
CA ASN A 138 -10.09 -3.93 31.78
C ASN A 138 -10.09 -3.24 30.41
N TRP A 139 -10.82 -2.15 30.20
CA TRP A 139 -10.88 -1.44 28.92
C TRP A 139 -9.52 -1.08 28.31
N PRO A 140 -8.47 -0.74 29.09
CA PRO A 140 -7.16 -0.47 28.47
C PRO A 140 -6.57 -1.64 27.65
N ILE A 141 -7.08 -2.88 27.82
CA ILE A 141 -6.68 -4.00 26.96
C ILE A 141 -7.12 -3.80 25.50
N LEU A 142 -8.20 -3.08 25.25
CA LEU A 142 -8.67 -2.78 23.90
C LEU A 142 -7.63 -1.94 23.16
N LEU A 143 -7.09 -0.90 23.80
CA LEU A 143 -6.01 -0.09 23.25
C LEU A 143 -4.74 -0.94 23.03
N TYR A 144 -4.41 -1.79 23.99
CA TYR A 144 -3.29 -2.72 23.86
C TYR A 144 -3.44 -3.64 22.63
N CYS A 145 -4.64 -4.17 22.39
CA CYS A 145 -4.90 -4.99 21.21
C CYS A 145 -4.80 -4.22 19.90
N VAL A 146 -5.31 -2.99 19.84
CA VAL A 146 -5.15 -2.11 18.67
C VAL A 146 -3.66 -1.86 18.38
N LEU A 147 -2.84 -1.63 19.41
CA LEU A 147 -1.39 -1.42 19.27
C LEU A 147 -0.63 -2.70 18.88
N LEU A 148 -1.15 -3.89 19.25
CA LEU A 148 -0.54 -5.18 18.92
C LEU A 148 -0.89 -5.70 17.53
N ILE A 149 -2.02 -5.29 16.97
CA ILE A 149 -2.51 -5.75 15.66
C ILE A 149 -1.40 -5.73 14.59
N PRO A 150 -0.61 -4.64 14.44
CA PRO A 150 0.46 -4.59 13.45
C PRO A 150 1.56 -5.65 13.61
N PHE A 151 1.67 -6.27 14.78
CA PHE A 151 2.74 -7.24 15.11
C PHE A 151 2.27 -8.68 15.14
N THR A 152 0.97 -8.92 15.17
CA THR A 152 0.39 -10.26 15.34
C THR A 152 -0.29 -10.79 14.09
N ASP A 153 -0.81 -9.91 13.26
CA ASP A 153 -1.52 -10.25 12.02
C ASP A 153 -0.78 -9.66 10.80
N MET A 154 0.32 -10.28 10.41
CA MET A 154 1.11 -9.80 9.26
C MET A 154 0.34 -9.80 7.94
N TYR A 155 -0.70 -10.63 7.75
CA TYR A 155 -1.40 -10.75 6.47
C TYR A 155 -2.71 -9.94 6.42
N VAL A 156 -3.60 -10.08 7.40
CA VAL A 156 -4.85 -9.30 7.43
C VAL A 156 -4.54 -7.83 7.66
N THR A 157 -3.57 -7.55 8.53
CA THR A 157 -3.09 -6.19 8.73
C THR A 157 -2.27 -5.69 7.55
N ALA A 158 -1.52 -6.52 6.83
CA ALA A 158 -0.81 -6.08 5.63
C ALA A 158 -1.79 -5.68 4.51
N SER A 159 -2.91 -6.38 4.28
CA SER A 159 -3.92 -5.93 3.30
C SER A 159 -4.62 -4.63 3.71
N TYR A 160 -4.73 -4.32 5.00
CA TYR A 160 -5.31 -3.06 5.49
C TYR A 160 -4.26 -1.99 5.79
N ILE A 161 -3.06 -2.37 6.27
CA ILE A 161 -1.94 -1.46 6.56
C ILE A 161 -1.20 -1.09 5.28
N THR A 162 -1.23 -1.87 4.21
CA THR A 162 -0.77 -1.39 2.91
C THR A 162 -1.65 -0.26 2.38
N GLN A 163 -2.91 -0.20 2.81
CA GLN A 163 -3.77 0.99 2.61
C GLN A 163 -3.47 2.12 3.63
N LEU A 164 -2.82 1.81 4.75
CA LEU A 164 -2.35 2.73 5.79
C LEU A 164 -0.81 2.80 5.83
N ALA A 165 -0.11 2.27 4.82
CA ALA A 165 1.33 2.45 4.70
C ALA A 165 1.65 3.94 4.74
N VAL A 166 2.71 4.29 5.46
CA VAL A 166 3.18 5.68 5.43
C VAL A 166 3.54 5.98 3.98
N PRO A 167 2.87 6.94 3.33
CA PRO A 167 3.14 7.22 1.92
C PRO A 167 4.62 7.42 1.67
N GLU A 168 5.12 6.97 0.51
CA GLU A 168 6.55 7.06 0.16
C GLU A 168 7.05 8.50 0.26
N TYR A 169 6.23 9.48 -0.13
CA TYR A 169 6.49 10.90 0.10
C TYR A 169 6.79 11.22 1.57
N ILE A 170 6.00 10.71 2.53
CA ILE A 170 6.24 10.93 3.97
C ILE A 170 7.50 10.20 4.43
N LEU A 171 7.75 8.98 3.94
CA LEU A 171 8.99 8.24 4.20
C LEU A 171 10.19 8.98 3.63
N GLY A 172 10.08 9.58 2.44
CA GLY A 172 11.09 10.44 1.83
C GLY A 172 11.43 11.63 2.73
N VAL A 173 10.40 12.34 3.26
CA VAL A 173 10.60 13.45 4.21
C VAL A 173 11.25 12.97 5.52
N ILE A 174 10.87 11.79 6.02
CA ILE A 174 11.48 11.19 7.22
C ILE A 174 12.95 10.86 6.97
N ARG A 175 13.26 10.22 5.83
CA ARG A 175 14.64 9.85 5.44
C ARG A 175 15.53 11.08 5.23
N ALA A 176 14.98 12.15 4.62
CA ALA A 176 15.71 13.38 4.34
C ALA A 176 16.09 14.19 5.60
N LYS A 177 15.45 13.95 6.75
CA LYS A 177 15.67 14.71 8.00
C LYS A 177 16.20 13.79 9.10
N PRO A 178 17.53 13.79 9.39
CA PRO A 178 18.16 12.86 10.36
C PRO A 178 17.51 12.86 11.75
N GLY A 179 17.04 14.02 12.23
CA GLY A 179 16.36 14.13 13.52
C GLY A 179 14.99 13.41 13.54
N ILE A 180 14.24 13.51 12.46
CA ILE A 180 12.93 12.82 12.32
C ILE A 180 13.17 11.31 12.14
N LEU A 181 14.15 10.91 11.35
CA LEU A 181 14.55 9.50 11.18
C LEU A 181 14.96 8.86 12.52
N ALA A 182 15.74 9.57 13.33
CA ALA A 182 16.12 9.11 14.66
C ALA A 182 14.91 8.97 15.60
N LEU A 183 13.98 9.94 15.58
CA LEU A 183 12.75 9.87 16.35
C LEU A 183 11.85 8.70 15.90
N TYR A 184 11.72 8.49 14.60
CA TYR A 184 11.00 7.37 14.02
C TYR A 184 11.60 6.02 14.44
N GLY A 185 12.94 5.88 14.34
CA GLY A 185 13.66 4.69 14.80
C GLY A 185 13.52 4.45 16.31
N ALA A 186 13.58 5.51 17.12
CA ALA A 186 13.36 5.44 18.56
C ALA A 186 11.92 5.01 18.89
N GLY A 187 10.93 5.50 18.13
CA GLY A 187 9.54 5.08 18.24
C GLY A 187 9.36 3.59 17.96
N ILE A 188 9.92 3.08 16.86
CA ILE A 188 9.89 1.64 16.54
C ILE A 188 10.54 0.83 17.66
N LEU A 189 11.73 1.24 18.13
CA LEU A 189 12.42 0.54 19.21
C LEU A 189 11.57 0.52 20.49
N ALA A 190 10.92 1.63 20.83
CA ALA A 190 10.04 1.69 22.00
C ALA A 190 8.86 0.71 21.88
N VAL A 191 8.23 0.63 20.70
CA VAL A 191 7.14 -0.32 20.45
C VAL A 191 7.63 -1.76 20.54
N VAL A 192 8.79 -2.10 19.98
CA VAL A 192 9.39 -3.45 20.09
C VAL A 192 9.67 -3.80 21.55
N LEU A 193 10.26 -2.89 22.32
CA LEU A 193 10.50 -3.11 23.74
C LEU A 193 9.20 -3.29 24.53
N LEU A 194 8.19 -2.47 24.24
CA LEU A 194 6.87 -2.58 24.85
C LEU A 194 6.25 -3.97 24.57
N THR A 195 6.33 -4.45 23.34
CA THR A 195 5.84 -5.79 22.95
C THR A 195 6.54 -6.88 23.73
N VAL A 196 7.86 -6.80 23.95
CA VAL A 196 8.62 -7.76 24.75
C VAL A 196 8.17 -7.74 26.21
N PHE A 197 8.05 -6.56 26.83
CA PHE A 197 7.61 -6.45 28.23
C PHE A 197 6.18 -6.89 28.46
N PHE A 198 5.33 -6.78 27.43
CA PHE A 198 3.90 -7.14 27.51
C PHE A 198 3.61 -8.54 26.97
N ALA A 199 4.63 -9.32 26.62
CA ALA A 199 4.48 -10.65 26.03
C ALA A 199 3.59 -11.62 26.84
N LEU A 200 3.54 -11.49 28.16
CA LEU A 200 2.74 -12.36 29.03
C LEU A 200 1.38 -11.76 29.41
N VAL A 201 1.05 -10.53 28.96
CA VAL A 201 -0.20 -9.85 29.36
C VAL A 201 -1.42 -10.65 28.94
N LEU A 202 -1.48 -11.09 27.67
CA LEU A 202 -2.61 -11.88 27.17
C LEU A 202 -2.80 -13.22 27.88
N PRO A 203 -1.76 -14.08 28.06
CA PRO A 203 -1.89 -15.29 28.84
C PRO A 203 -2.36 -15.04 30.27
N LEU A 204 -1.79 -14.05 30.99
CA LEU A 204 -2.17 -13.70 32.37
C LEU A 204 -3.61 -13.18 32.47
N PHE A 205 -4.03 -12.40 31.48
CA PHE A 205 -5.37 -11.85 31.43
C PHE A 205 -6.43 -12.94 31.14
N MET A 206 -6.18 -13.80 30.15
CA MET A 206 -7.14 -14.77 29.64
C MET A 206 -7.16 -16.06 30.49
N LEU A 207 -5.99 -16.65 30.76
CA LEU A 207 -5.92 -17.93 31.42
C LEU A 207 -6.12 -17.81 32.96
N GLU A 208 -5.63 -16.73 33.57
CA GLU A 208 -5.77 -16.49 35.00
C GLU A 208 -6.88 -15.47 35.34
N ARG A 209 -7.50 -14.86 34.34
CA ARG A 209 -8.53 -13.82 34.51
C ARG A 209 -8.11 -12.65 35.39
N LYS A 210 -6.81 -12.31 35.38
CA LYS A 210 -6.29 -11.17 36.13
C LYS A 210 -6.79 -9.86 35.52
N PRO A 211 -7.10 -8.82 36.33
CA PRO A 211 -7.35 -7.50 35.82
C PRO A 211 -6.17 -6.98 34.98
N PHE A 212 -6.43 -6.24 33.90
CA PHE A 212 -5.41 -5.81 32.94
C PHE A 212 -4.19 -5.16 33.61
N GLY A 213 -4.41 -4.19 34.51
CA GLY A 213 -3.29 -3.51 35.20
C GLY A 213 -2.43 -4.45 36.06
N SER A 214 -3.03 -5.53 36.62
CA SER A 214 -2.27 -6.55 37.34
C SER A 214 -1.50 -7.45 36.40
N ALA A 215 -2.09 -7.83 35.26
CA ALA A 215 -1.44 -8.63 34.23
C ALA A 215 -0.22 -7.88 33.64
N VAL A 216 -0.34 -6.58 33.39
CA VAL A 216 0.77 -5.73 32.92
C VAL A 216 1.90 -5.68 33.96
N LYS A 217 1.59 -5.38 35.23
CA LYS A 217 2.61 -5.32 36.30
C LYS A 217 3.35 -6.62 36.44
N GLU A 218 2.63 -7.74 36.39
CA GLU A 218 3.23 -9.07 36.53
C GLU A 218 4.05 -9.46 35.30
N SER A 219 3.54 -9.21 34.09
CA SER A 219 4.29 -9.41 32.84
C SER A 219 5.62 -8.66 32.87
N CYS A 220 5.58 -7.36 33.17
CA CYS A 220 6.80 -6.53 33.26
C CYS A 220 7.77 -7.05 34.32
N ARG A 221 7.27 -7.52 35.49
CA ARG A 221 8.11 -8.09 36.54
C ARG A 221 8.80 -9.38 36.09
N CYS A 222 8.04 -10.29 35.51
CA CYS A 222 8.54 -11.59 35.05
C CYS A 222 9.53 -11.41 33.90
N VAL A 223 9.19 -10.57 32.91
CA VAL A 223 10.06 -10.31 31.78
C VAL A 223 11.34 -9.58 32.21
N LYS A 224 11.26 -8.60 33.12
CA LYS A 224 12.47 -7.91 33.63
C LYS A 224 13.48 -8.88 34.26
N GLN A 225 12.99 -9.91 34.99
CA GLN A 225 13.86 -10.91 35.63
C GLN A 225 14.51 -11.88 34.63
N ARG A 226 13.88 -12.09 33.46
CA ARG A 226 14.31 -13.04 32.43
C ARG A 226 14.40 -12.39 31.03
N PHE A 227 14.76 -11.09 30.98
CA PHE A 227 14.68 -10.28 29.77
C PHE A 227 15.42 -10.90 28.58
N CYS A 228 16.68 -11.32 28.77
CA CYS A 228 17.46 -11.94 27.70
C CYS A 228 16.84 -13.27 27.21
N GLU A 229 16.25 -14.05 28.12
CA GLU A 229 15.59 -15.31 27.76
C GLU A 229 14.34 -15.04 26.89
N VAL A 230 13.47 -14.12 27.31
CA VAL A 230 12.26 -13.76 26.59
C VAL A 230 12.60 -13.13 25.24
N LEU A 231 13.49 -12.13 25.21
CA LEU A 231 13.92 -11.45 23.99
C LEU A 231 14.52 -12.42 22.98
N THR A 232 15.45 -13.28 23.42
CA THR A 232 16.09 -14.24 22.50
C THR A 232 15.12 -15.33 22.04
N ALA A 233 14.18 -15.76 22.87
CA ALA A 233 13.15 -16.71 22.46
C ALA A 233 12.22 -16.10 21.40
N LEU A 234 11.69 -14.90 21.64
CA LEU A 234 10.84 -14.17 20.68
C LEU A 234 11.58 -13.88 19.38
N ALA A 235 12.80 -13.32 19.44
CA ALA A 235 13.58 -12.99 18.26
C ALA A 235 13.86 -14.23 17.39
N ARG A 236 14.37 -15.33 17.98
CA ARG A 236 14.65 -16.55 17.24
C ARG A 236 13.40 -17.23 16.70
N TRP A 237 12.30 -17.14 17.43
CA TRP A 237 11.02 -17.67 16.98
C TRP A 237 10.52 -16.92 15.75
N ASN A 238 10.48 -15.59 15.81
CA ASN A 238 10.02 -14.74 14.71
C ASN A 238 10.92 -14.87 13.48
N ILE A 239 12.25 -14.86 13.64
CA ILE A 239 13.18 -15.16 12.56
C ILE A 239 12.89 -16.54 11.97
N GLY A 240 12.66 -17.55 12.80
CA GLY A 240 12.33 -18.90 12.35
C GLY A 240 10.97 -19.00 11.64
N VAL A 241 9.99 -18.20 12.01
CA VAL A 241 8.71 -18.07 11.30
C VAL A 241 8.96 -17.40 9.94
N LEU A 242 9.62 -16.25 9.93
CA LEU A 242 9.94 -15.49 8.70
C LEU A 242 10.70 -16.33 7.68
N LEU A 243 11.77 -17.03 8.10
CA LEU A 243 12.56 -17.88 7.21
C LEU A 243 11.76 -19.05 6.62
N ARG A 244 10.86 -19.66 7.41
CA ARG A 244 10.01 -20.75 6.91
C ARG A 244 8.94 -20.25 5.97
N THR A 245 8.37 -19.11 6.25
CA THR A 245 7.42 -18.42 5.37
C THR A 245 8.08 -18.07 4.05
N GLY A 246 9.23 -17.39 4.08
CA GLY A 246 9.99 -17.06 2.88
C GLY A 246 10.40 -18.30 2.06
N LEU A 247 10.82 -19.38 2.72
CA LEU A 247 11.13 -20.62 2.05
C LEU A 247 9.90 -21.26 1.39
N LEU A 248 8.73 -21.24 2.05
CA LEU A 248 7.49 -21.75 1.47
C LEU A 248 7.09 -20.95 0.23
N PHE A 249 7.18 -19.62 0.26
CA PHE A 249 6.94 -18.79 -0.91
C PHE A 249 7.93 -19.08 -2.03
N ALA A 250 9.23 -19.18 -1.73
CA ALA A 250 10.27 -19.49 -2.72
C ALA A 250 10.03 -20.85 -3.37
N LEU A 251 9.64 -21.87 -2.59
CA LEU A 251 9.32 -23.20 -3.11
C LEU A 251 8.05 -23.19 -3.96
N ALA A 252 7.01 -22.47 -3.54
CA ALA A 252 5.78 -22.33 -4.32
C ALA A 252 6.06 -21.62 -5.66
N ALA A 253 6.80 -20.51 -5.64
CA ALA A 253 7.20 -19.79 -6.83
C ALA A 253 8.05 -20.67 -7.78
N ALA A 254 9.03 -21.42 -7.25
CA ALA A 254 9.85 -22.33 -8.04
C ALA A 254 9.05 -23.50 -8.66
N LEU A 255 8.06 -24.02 -7.92
CA LEU A 255 7.16 -25.07 -8.42
C LEU A 255 6.29 -24.55 -9.57
N LEU A 256 5.70 -23.35 -9.40
CA LEU A 256 4.87 -22.72 -10.42
C LEU A 256 5.66 -22.40 -11.68
N TYR A 257 6.88 -21.87 -11.52
CA TYR A 257 7.80 -21.64 -12.62
C TYR A 257 8.15 -22.97 -13.34
N GLY A 258 8.46 -24.02 -12.58
CA GLY A 258 8.76 -25.35 -13.15
C GLY A 258 7.57 -25.93 -13.93
N ILE A 259 6.34 -25.77 -13.43
CA ILE A 259 5.11 -26.20 -14.14
C ILE A 259 4.93 -25.38 -15.43
N ALA A 260 5.08 -24.06 -15.38
CA ALA A 260 4.96 -23.19 -16.54
C ALA A 260 5.97 -23.56 -17.65
N ALA A 261 7.22 -23.83 -17.26
CA ALA A 261 8.26 -24.27 -18.17
C ALA A 261 8.00 -25.67 -18.79
N LEU A 262 7.46 -26.61 -17.98
CA LEU A 262 7.11 -27.97 -18.45
C LEU A 262 5.90 -27.98 -19.41
N VAL A 263 4.94 -27.09 -19.22
CA VAL A 263 3.73 -27.00 -20.07
C VAL A 263 4.00 -26.21 -21.35
N GLY A 264 5.20 -25.62 -21.49
CA GLY A 264 5.58 -24.85 -22.69
C GLY A 264 4.72 -23.57 -22.84
N LEU A 265 4.35 -22.94 -21.71
CA LEU A 265 3.65 -21.65 -21.73
C LEU A 265 4.63 -20.56 -22.18
N GLU A 266 4.99 -20.60 -23.47
CA GLU A 266 5.93 -19.66 -24.08
C GLU A 266 5.24 -18.37 -24.56
N SER A 267 3.89 -18.34 -24.58
CA SER A 267 3.17 -17.15 -25.03
C SER A 267 2.98 -16.15 -23.88
N THR A 268 3.27 -14.91 -24.14
CA THR A 268 3.08 -13.74 -23.28
C THR A 268 1.68 -13.70 -22.65
N ARG A 269 0.64 -14.00 -23.46
CA ARG A 269 -0.77 -13.98 -23.03
C ARG A 269 -1.08 -15.07 -22.01
N ALA A 270 -0.62 -16.29 -22.20
CA ALA A 270 -0.86 -17.40 -21.27
C ALA A 270 -0.20 -17.13 -19.90
N MET A 271 0.97 -16.52 -19.88
CA MET A 271 1.66 -16.16 -18.63
C MET A 271 0.98 -15.00 -17.91
N LEU A 272 0.46 -14.02 -18.63
CA LEU A 272 -0.30 -12.91 -18.03
C LEU A 272 -1.58 -13.43 -17.37
N LEU A 273 -2.31 -14.31 -18.04
CA LEU A 273 -3.49 -14.97 -17.49
C LEU A 273 -3.15 -15.85 -16.28
N LEU A 274 -2.03 -16.60 -16.34
CA LEU A 274 -1.55 -17.39 -15.21
C LEU A 274 -1.17 -16.50 -14.03
N SER A 275 -0.45 -15.40 -14.25
CA SER A 275 -0.08 -14.46 -13.20
C SER A 275 -1.31 -13.83 -12.54
N ARG A 276 -2.34 -13.51 -13.32
CA ARG A 276 -3.62 -12.97 -12.83
C ARG A 276 -4.43 -14.02 -12.08
N ALA A 277 -4.49 -15.25 -12.58
CA ALA A 277 -5.14 -16.35 -11.86
C ALA A 277 -4.46 -16.63 -10.52
N LEU A 278 -3.12 -16.60 -10.48
CA LEU A 278 -2.33 -16.69 -9.25
C LEU A 278 -2.65 -15.55 -8.28
N GLN A 279 -2.69 -14.31 -8.74
CA GLN A 279 -2.99 -13.15 -7.92
C GLN A 279 -4.43 -13.18 -7.37
N LEU A 280 -5.40 -13.57 -8.17
CA LEU A 280 -6.82 -13.53 -7.80
C LEU A 280 -7.28 -14.72 -6.96
N VAL A 281 -6.68 -15.90 -7.14
CA VAL A 281 -7.16 -17.14 -6.53
C VAL A 281 -6.12 -17.73 -5.56
N GLU A 282 -4.90 -17.92 -5.99
CA GLU A 282 -3.92 -18.68 -5.21
C GLU A 282 -3.26 -17.86 -4.11
N LEU A 283 -2.87 -16.62 -4.37
CA LEU A 283 -2.28 -15.73 -3.37
C LEU A 283 -3.21 -15.48 -2.18
N PRO A 284 -4.51 -15.14 -2.37
CA PRO A 284 -5.45 -14.99 -1.25
C PRO A 284 -5.64 -16.30 -0.46
N PHE A 285 -5.68 -17.44 -1.14
CA PHE A 285 -5.84 -18.74 -0.48
C PHE A 285 -4.60 -19.14 0.32
N PHE A 286 -3.40 -19.06 -0.27
CA PHE A 286 -2.15 -19.31 0.46
C PHE A 286 -1.94 -18.30 1.57
N GLY A 287 -2.30 -17.04 1.35
CA GLY A 287 -2.29 -16.00 2.36
C GLY A 287 -3.18 -16.33 3.55
N PHE A 288 -4.41 -16.79 3.29
CA PHE A 288 -5.33 -17.24 4.34
C PHE A 288 -4.76 -18.42 5.16
N LEU A 289 -4.18 -19.43 4.51
CA LEU A 289 -3.55 -20.55 5.20
C LEU A 289 -2.32 -20.11 6.01
N LEU A 290 -1.53 -19.21 5.45
CA LEU A 290 -0.36 -18.65 6.10
C LEU A 290 -0.76 -17.85 7.34
N ASP A 291 -1.79 -17.04 7.24
CA ASP A 291 -2.33 -16.27 8.36
C ASP A 291 -2.79 -17.18 9.50
N CYS A 292 -3.57 -18.23 9.20
CA CYS A 292 -3.93 -19.25 10.18
C CYS A 292 -2.70 -19.86 10.87
N TRP A 293 -1.64 -20.15 10.13
CA TRP A 293 -0.42 -20.74 10.68
C TRP A 293 0.38 -19.75 11.50
N VAL A 294 0.55 -18.51 11.04
CA VAL A 294 1.29 -17.45 11.74
C VAL A 294 0.61 -17.12 13.07
N THR A 295 -0.71 -16.95 13.09
CA THR A 295 -1.47 -16.69 14.32
C THR A 295 -1.25 -17.77 15.35
N VAL A 296 -1.41 -19.06 14.96
CA VAL A 296 -1.15 -20.19 15.88
C VAL A 296 0.29 -20.18 16.35
N ALA A 297 1.26 -19.92 15.47
CA ALA A 297 2.68 -19.88 15.82
C ALA A 297 2.98 -18.77 16.84
N GLN A 298 2.47 -17.56 16.64
CA GLN A 298 2.67 -16.42 17.55
C GLN A 298 2.03 -16.65 18.92
N CYS A 299 0.79 -17.09 18.95
CA CYS A 299 0.13 -17.40 20.23
C CYS A 299 0.82 -18.56 20.96
N THR A 300 1.37 -19.54 20.23
CA THR A 300 2.07 -20.68 20.84
C THR A 300 3.33 -20.24 21.56
N ILE A 301 4.14 -19.36 20.99
CA ILE A 301 5.35 -18.87 21.70
C ILE A 301 4.99 -18.08 22.95
N LEU A 302 3.95 -17.25 22.91
CA LEU A 302 3.49 -16.49 24.06
C LEU A 302 2.95 -17.42 25.17
N GLY A 303 2.13 -18.41 24.80
CA GLY A 303 1.62 -19.42 25.73
C GLY A 303 2.72 -20.25 26.37
N LEU A 304 3.71 -20.71 25.59
CA LEU A 304 4.84 -21.49 26.11
C LEU A 304 5.75 -20.69 27.04
N LEU A 305 6.05 -19.44 26.68
CA LEU A 305 6.80 -18.54 27.57
C LEU A 305 6.08 -18.35 28.89
N TYR A 306 4.76 -18.16 28.86
CA TYR A 306 3.92 -18.06 30.04
C TYR A 306 3.98 -19.37 30.88
N PHE A 307 3.75 -20.54 30.27
CA PHE A 307 3.76 -21.83 31.00
C PHE A 307 5.12 -22.09 31.65
N ARG A 308 6.23 -21.80 30.99
CA ARG A 308 7.57 -21.95 31.53
C ARG A 308 7.86 -20.99 32.67
N ILE A 309 7.51 -19.72 32.51
CA ILE A 309 7.78 -18.67 33.50
C ILE A 309 6.97 -18.93 34.79
N GLN A 310 5.74 -19.43 34.65
CA GLN A 310 4.87 -19.80 35.78
C GLN A 310 5.18 -21.19 36.36
N GLY A 311 6.17 -21.89 35.79
CA GLY A 311 6.53 -23.24 36.28
C GLY A 311 5.44 -24.30 36.10
N LEU A 312 4.54 -24.08 35.13
CA LEU A 312 3.45 -25.03 34.88
C LEU A 312 3.98 -26.30 34.21
N PRO A 313 3.48 -27.50 34.60
CA PRO A 313 3.95 -28.76 34.06
C PRO A 313 3.75 -28.79 32.55
N GLN A 314 4.81 -29.13 31.82
CA GLN A 314 4.78 -29.34 30.38
C GLN A 314 4.28 -30.77 30.08
N PRO A 315 3.65 -30.98 28.90
CA PRO A 315 3.21 -32.30 28.52
C PRO A 315 4.42 -33.26 28.43
N ASP A 316 4.35 -34.36 29.15
CA ASP A 316 5.35 -35.42 29.04
C ASP A 316 5.25 -36.04 27.63
N VAL A 317 6.27 -35.83 26.82
CA VAL A 317 6.33 -36.36 25.45
C VAL A 317 6.87 -37.78 25.54
N GLN A 318 6.01 -38.76 25.66
CA GLN A 318 6.44 -40.16 25.56
C GLN A 318 6.66 -40.52 24.08
N PRO A 319 7.79 -41.20 23.73
CA PRO A 319 7.99 -41.73 22.40
C PRO A 319 6.93 -42.81 22.16
N GLY A 320 5.88 -42.51 21.46
CA GLY A 320 4.76 -43.43 21.20
C GLY A 320 3.36 -42.83 21.30
N ASP A 321 3.21 -41.60 21.80
CA ASP A 321 1.92 -40.89 21.82
C ASP A 321 1.33 -40.84 20.42
N LYS A 322 0.24 -41.59 20.20
CA LYS A 322 -0.45 -41.61 18.90
C LYS A 322 -0.99 -40.21 18.60
N PRO A 323 -0.74 -39.69 17.42
CA PRO A 323 -1.30 -38.40 17.03
C PRO A 323 -2.84 -38.46 17.12
N ALA A 324 -3.42 -37.34 17.60
CA ALA A 324 -4.86 -37.16 17.67
C ALA A 324 -5.55 -37.56 16.34
N ARG A 325 -6.72 -38.15 16.48
CA ARG A 325 -7.57 -38.80 15.48
C ARG A 325 -7.22 -38.50 14.01
N ARG A 326 -6.91 -39.57 13.25
CA ARG A 326 -6.69 -39.57 11.77
C ARG A 326 -7.69 -38.76 10.97
N SER A 327 -8.93 -38.62 11.49
CA SER A 327 -10.05 -37.92 10.82
C SER A 327 -9.84 -36.42 10.62
N GLY A 328 -9.18 -35.70 11.54
CA GLY A 328 -9.01 -34.25 11.39
C GLY A 328 -7.88 -33.89 10.43
N ARG A 329 -6.80 -34.69 10.42
CA ARG A 329 -5.75 -34.53 9.39
C ARG A 329 -6.30 -34.85 8.01
N LEU A 330 -7.13 -35.89 7.88
CA LEU A 330 -7.78 -36.25 6.63
C LEU A 330 -8.68 -35.09 6.15
N LEU A 331 -9.50 -34.51 7.05
CA LEU A 331 -10.36 -33.39 6.71
C LEU A 331 -9.55 -32.16 6.24
N LEU A 332 -8.48 -31.78 6.96
CA LEU A 332 -7.62 -30.69 6.55
C LEU A 332 -6.93 -30.98 5.22
N THR A 333 -6.39 -32.20 5.04
CA THR A 333 -5.76 -32.61 3.77
C THR A 333 -6.76 -32.58 2.62
N VAL A 334 -7.99 -33.06 2.84
CA VAL A 334 -9.07 -33.04 1.83
C VAL A 334 -9.48 -31.61 1.50
N LEU A 335 -9.58 -30.74 2.51
CA LEU A 335 -9.95 -29.33 2.32
C LEU A 335 -8.84 -28.59 1.54
N VAL A 336 -7.58 -28.72 1.95
CA VAL A 336 -6.44 -28.12 1.25
C VAL A 336 -6.32 -28.67 -0.17
N ALA A 337 -6.38 -29.99 -0.34
CA ALA A 337 -6.34 -30.60 -1.67
C ALA A 337 -7.54 -30.22 -2.54
N GLY A 338 -8.73 -30.14 -1.96
CA GLY A 338 -9.94 -29.73 -2.66
C GLY A 338 -9.89 -28.29 -3.16
N VAL A 339 -9.40 -27.36 -2.31
CA VAL A 339 -9.25 -25.96 -2.71
C VAL A 339 -8.10 -25.80 -3.72
N THR A 340 -6.97 -26.49 -3.54
CA THR A 340 -5.89 -26.49 -4.55
C THR A 340 -6.38 -27.01 -5.89
N LEU A 341 -7.15 -28.11 -5.92
CA LEU A 341 -7.76 -28.65 -7.14
C LEU A 341 -8.76 -27.67 -7.76
N ALA A 342 -9.61 -27.04 -6.96
CA ALA A 342 -10.55 -26.03 -7.43
C ALA A 342 -9.82 -24.80 -8.00
N SER A 343 -8.75 -24.35 -7.35
CA SER A 343 -7.86 -23.28 -7.81
C SER A 343 -7.21 -23.64 -9.17
N CYS A 344 -6.62 -24.84 -9.27
CA CYS A 344 -6.05 -25.32 -10.52
C CYS A 344 -7.10 -25.44 -11.63
N ALA A 345 -8.29 -25.94 -11.31
CA ALA A 345 -9.39 -26.03 -12.27
C ALA A 345 -9.89 -24.66 -12.73
N ALA A 346 -10.00 -23.68 -11.81
CA ALA A 346 -10.33 -22.30 -12.15
C ALA A 346 -9.26 -21.66 -13.04
N THR A 347 -7.98 -21.90 -12.75
CA THR A 347 -6.84 -21.42 -13.57
C THR A 347 -6.90 -22.03 -14.97
N VAL A 348 -7.09 -23.36 -15.08
CA VAL A 348 -7.24 -24.05 -16.38
C VAL A 348 -8.48 -23.55 -17.13
N TYR A 349 -9.59 -23.32 -16.44
CA TYR A 349 -10.79 -22.75 -17.04
C TYR A 349 -10.55 -21.35 -17.59
N LEU A 350 -9.93 -20.46 -16.81
CA LEU A 350 -9.56 -19.11 -17.27
C LEU A 350 -8.63 -19.13 -18.48
N LEU A 351 -7.65 -20.07 -18.49
CA LEU A 351 -6.74 -20.26 -19.64
C LEU A 351 -7.46 -20.86 -20.88
N SER A 352 -8.58 -21.57 -20.71
CA SER A 352 -9.36 -22.17 -21.79
C SER A 352 -10.41 -21.26 -22.40
N LEU A 353 -10.67 -20.09 -21.77
CA LEU A 353 -11.61 -19.11 -22.33
C LEU A 353 -11.11 -18.56 -23.67
N PRO A 354 -12.02 -18.23 -24.63
CA PRO A 354 -11.64 -17.57 -25.86
C PRO A 354 -10.85 -16.29 -25.53
N GLN A 355 -9.70 -16.13 -26.14
CA GLN A 355 -8.79 -15.00 -25.87
C GLN A 355 -9.20 -13.78 -26.72
N ASP A 356 -10.43 -13.32 -26.58
CA ASP A 356 -10.93 -12.12 -27.23
C ASP A 356 -10.33 -10.88 -26.55
N ASP A 357 -10.06 -9.83 -27.35
CA ASP A 357 -9.47 -8.57 -26.86
C ASP A 357 -10.31 -7.91 -25.76
N ALA A 358 -11.64 -8.18 -25.75
CA ALA A 358 -12.55 -7.73 -24.69
C ALA A 358 -12.24 -8.34 -23.31
N LEU A 359 -11.77 -9.60 -23.25
CA LEU A 359 -11.38 -10.22 -21.99
C LEU A 359 -10.03 -9.67 -21.49
N LEU A 360 -9.13 -9.38 -22.40
CA LEU A 360 -7.82 -8.76 -22.09
C LEU A 360 -7.98 -7.32 -21.60
N SER A 361 -8.89 -6.55 -22.20
CA SER A 361 -9.22 -5.19 -21.72
C SER A 361 -9.89 -5.22 -20.34
N ALA A 362 -10.76 -6.21 -20.08
CA ALA A 362 -11.38 -6.41 -18.76
C ALA A 362 -10.39 -6.90 -17.67
N VAL A 363 -9.29 -7.51 -18.09
CA VAL A 363 -8.23 -8.05 -17.19
C VAL A 363 -7.03 -7.10 -17.06
N GLY A 364 -7.09 -5.90 -17.64
CA GLY A 364 -6.07 -4.85 -17.47
C GLY A 364 -5.06 -4.73 -18.61
N GLY A 365 -5.50 -4.94 -19.85
CA GLY A 365 -4.66 -4.81 -21.06
C GLY A 365 -4.79 -3.47 -21.80
N VAL A 366 -5.20 -2.39 -21.13
CA VAL A 366 -5.19 -1.05 -21.73
C VAL A 366 -3.77 -0.50 -21.62
N THR A 367 -3.18 -0.10 -22.75
CA THR A 367 -1.93 0.67 -22.72
C THR A 367 -2.26 2.04 -22.13
N PRO A 368 -1.70 2.39 -20.96
CA PRO A 368 -1.97 3.69 -20.36
C PRO A 368 -1.36 4.81 -21.21
N LEU A 369 -1.96 6.00 -21.12
CA LEU A 369 -1.33 7.23 -21.59
C LEU A 369 -0.07 7.52 -20.77
N VAL A 370 0.90 8.18 -21.39
CA VAL A 370 2.11 8.69 -20.73
C VAL A 370 2.04 10.20 -20.65
N THR A 371 1.74 10.70 -19.45
CA THR A 371 1.67 12.13 -19.17
C THR A 371 2.97 12.61 -18.53
N TYR A 372 3.63 13.57 -19.17
CA TYR A 372 4.88 14.17 -18.73
C TYR A 372 4.62 15.19 -17.62
N HIS A 373 4.99 14.85 -16.40
CA HIS A 373 4.76 15.68 -15.21
C HIS A 373 5.58 16.97 -15.27
N ARG A 374 4.89 18.12 -15.37
CA ARG A 374 5.47 19.45 -15.53
C ARG A 374 6.37 19.60 -16.77
N GLY A 375 6.06 18.85 -17.83
CA GLY A 375 6.92 18.64 -18.98
C GLY A 375 7.95 17.55 -18.74
N ASP A 376 9.01 17.50 -19.56
CA ASP A 376 10.12 16.54 -19.35
C ASP A 376 11.07 17.06 -18.27
N CYS A 377 10.61 16.99 -17.02
CA CYS A 377 11.35 17.50 -15.87
C CYS A 377 12.56 16.62 -15.50
N SER A 378 12.79 15.49 -16.19
CA SER A 378 13.99 14.66 -16.02
C SER A 378 15.24 15.31 -16.60
N ILE A 379 15.10 16.11 -17.64
CA ILE A 379 16.22 16.71 -18.38
C ILE A 379 16.20 18.23 -18.43
N ALA A 380 15.07 18.88 -18.14
CA ALA A 380 14.91 20.34 -18.17
C ALA A 380 14.13 20.83 -16.94
N PRO A 381 14.24 22.12 -16.55
CA PRO A 381 13.55 22.63 -15.37
C PRO A 381 12.03 22.54 -15.55
N GLU A 382 11.34 22.05 -14.51
CA GLU A 382 9.89 21.85 -14.48
C GLU A 382 9.11 23.12 -14.89
N ASN A 383 7.97 22.94 -15.56
CA ASN A 383 7.05 24.02 -15.93
C ASN A 383 7.70 25.12 -16.78
N THR A 384 8.62 24.76 -17.66
CA THR A 384 9.32 25.69 -18.55
C THR A 384 9.22 25.29 -20.02
N ILE A 385 9.43 26.26 -20.91
CA ILE A 385 9.43 26.04 -22.36
C ILE A 385 10.42 24.92 -22.78
N PRO A 386 11.67 24.86 -22.29
CA PRO A 386 12.56 23.74 -22.60
C PRO A 386 11.99 22.35 -22.21
N ALA A 387 11.36 22.21 -21.04
CA ALA A 387 10.75 20.95 -20.62
C ALA A 387 9.58 20.55 -21.54
N PHE A 388 8.76 21.51 -21.95
CA PHE A 388 7.63 21.24 -22.84
C PHE A 388 8.08 20.90 -24.26
N ARG A 389 9.11 21.57 -24.78
CA ARG A 389 9.72 21.22 -26.09
C ARG A 389 10.27 19.80 -26.08
N SER A 390 10.92 19.40 -25.00
CA SER A 390 11.42 18.02 -24.88
C SER A 390 10.29 16.99 -24.87
N ALA A 391 9.21 17.24 -24.13
CA ALA A 391 8.06 16.35 -24.10
C ALA A 391 7.39 16.18 -25.47
N ILE A 392 7.26 17.29 -26.23
CA ILE A 392 6.75 17.29 -27.61
C ILE A 392 7.67 16.43 -28.51
N ARG A 393 8.99 16.64 -28.45
CA ARG A 393 9.96 15.92 -29.27
C ARG A 393 9.96 14.42 -29.00
N LYS A 394 9.83 14.03 -27.75
CA LYS A 394 9.78 12.62 -27.37
C LYS A 394 8.45 11.93 -27.67
N GLY A 395 7.47 12.67 -28.19
CA GLY A 395 6.16 12.12 -28.57
C GLY A 395 5.31 11.70 -27.39
N GLY A 396 5.34 12.47 -26.31
CA GLY A 396 4.46 12.24 -25.16
C GLY A 396 2.99 12.33 -25.56
N ASP A 397 2.12 11.58 -24.89
CA ASP A 397 0.67 11.67 -25.16
C ASP A 397 0.11 12.98 -24.59
N ARG A 398 0.64 13.44 -23.45
CA ARG A 398 0.14 14.62 -22.75
C ARG A 398 1.23 15.27 -21.90
N ILE A 399 1.19 16.58 -21.76
CA ILE A 399 1.96 17.32 -20.77
C ILE A 399 1.06 17.70 -19.61
N GLU A 400 1.47 17.38 -18.39
CA GLU A 400 0.89 17.98 -17.19
C GLU A 400 1.64 19.25 -16.84
N LEU A 401 0.90 20.31 -16.44
CA LEU A 401 1.43 21.60 -16.04
C LEU A 401 0.53 22.30 -15.02
N ASP A 402 1.13 23.20 -14.23
CA ASP A 402 0.47 23.91 -13.14
C ASP A 402 0.23 25.37 -13.49
N VAL A 403 -1.01 25.85 -13.37
CA VAL A 403 -1.33 27.26 -13.64
C VAL A 403 -1.68 28.01 -12.35
N GLN A 404 -1.13 29.21 -12.24
CA GLN A 404 -1.42 30.21 -11.22
C GLN A 404 -1.59 31.59 -11.87
N MET A 405 -1.98 32.60 -11.10
CA MET A 405 -2.22 33.95 -11.63
C MET A 405 -1.33 34.99 -10.95
N SER A 406 -0.70 35.83 -11.77
CA SER A 406 0.06 37.00 -11.33
C SER A 406 -0.85 38.09 -10.76
N ARG A 407 -0.26 39.09 -10.11
CA ARG A 407 -0.98 40.25 -9.53
C ARG A 407 -1.80 41.03 -10.56
N ASP A 408 -1.32 41.13 -11.75
CA ASP A 408 -1.93 41.83 -12.88
C ASP A 408 -2.86 40.96 -13.75
N GLY A 409 -3.16 39.73 -13.29
CA GLY A 409 -4.18 38.86 -13.88
C GLY A 409 -3.66 37.99 -15.04
N VAL A 410 -2.35 37.90 -15.28
CA VAL A 410 -1.78 36.98 -16.27
C VAL A 410 -1.67 35.56 -15.68
N VAL A 411 -2.15 34.55 -16.42
CA VAL A 411 -1.98 33.14 -16.05
C VAL A 411 -0.55 32.73 -16.38
N VAL A 412 0.18 32.24 -15.38
CA VAL A 412 1.59 31.81 -15.46
C VAL A 412 1.72 30.34 -15.11
N VAL A 413 2.74 29.68 -15.65
CA VAL A 413 2.93 28.25 -15.46
C VAL A 413 4.04 28.01 -14.43
N THR A 414 3.63 27.59 -13.22
CA THR A 414 4.54 27.29 -12.10
C THR A 414 3.82 26.51 -10.99
N HIS A 415 4.51 25.56 -10.38
CA HIS A 415 3.93 24.68 -9.35
C HIS A 415 3.73 25.38 -8.01
N ASP A 416 4.82 25.93 -7.43
CA ASP A 416 4.78 26.48 -6.08
C ASP A 416 4.16 27.89 -6.10
N THR A 417 3.32 28.19 -5.12
CA THR A 417 2.87 29.57 -4.87
C THR A 417 4.05 30.49 -4.50
N SER A 418 5.09 29.96 -3.84
CA SER A 418 6.31 30.70 -3.53
C SER A 418 7.37 30.49 -4.61
N LEU A 419 7.84 31.55 -5.21
CA LEU A 419 8.87 31.52 -6.25
C LEU A 419 10.29 31.19 -5.73
N LYS A 420 10.42 30.96 -4.42
CA LYS A 420 11.74 30.80 -3.75
C LYS A 420 12.51 29.56 -4.22
N ARG A 421 11.84 28.43 -4.44
CA ARG A 421 12.49 27.16 -4.80
C ARG A 421 13.13 27.23 -6.18
N CYS A 422 12.36 27.63 -7.17
CA CYS A 422 12.81 27.63 -8.56
C CYS A 422 13.62 28.89 -8.96
N THR A 423 13.37 30.04 -8.31
CA THR A 423 14.01 31.30 -8.74
C THR A 423 14.89 31.97 -7.68
N GLY A 424 14.86 31.49 -6.43
CA GLY A 424 15.49 32.14 -5.29
C GLY A 424 14.75 33.38 -4.76
N LYS A 425 13.71 33.88 -5.46
CA LYS A 425 12.96 35.07 -5.08
C LYS A 425 11.96 34.74 -3.96
N ASN A 426 12.11 35.38 -2.81
CA ASN A 426 11.19 35.23 -1.70
C ASN A 426 9.93 36.09 -1.90
N ALA A 427 9.07 35.67 -2.81
CA ALA A 427 7.78 36.31 -3.11
C ALA A 427 6.78 35.23 -3.54
N LYS A 428 5.49 35.56 -3.51
CA LYS A 428 4.45 34.68 -4.05
C LYS A 428 4.08 35.12 -5.48
N VAL A 429 3.56 34.20 -6.28
CA VAL A 429 3.15 34.45 -7.66
C VAL A 429 2.21 35.66 -7.74
N TYR A 430 1.19 35.68 -6.93
CA TYR A 430 0.16 36.73 -6.91
C TYR A 430 0.61 38.07 -6.29
N ASP A 431 1.83 38.16 -5.74
CA ASP A 431 2.41 39.40 -5.24
C ASP A 431 3.12 40.22 -6.34
N LEU A 432 3.45 39.58 -7.46
CA LEU A 432 4.22 40.15 -8.57
C LEU A 432 3.39 40.26 -9.83
N THR A 433 3.68 41.27 -10.66
CA THR A 433 3.20 41.36 -12.04
C THR A 433 3.92 40.35 -12.94
N PHE A 434 3.33 39.99 -14.07
CA PHE A 434 4.00 39.12 -15.03
C PHE A 434 5.34 39.69 -15.50
N ALA A 435 5.40 40.98 -15.76
CA ALA A 435 6.65 41.68 -16.14
C ALA A 435 7.75 41.54 -15.07
N GLU A 436 7.40 41.42 -13.78
CA GLU A 436 8.37 41.14 -12.71
C GLU A 436 8.74 39.66 -12.67
N ILE A 437 7.77 38.74 -12.91
CA ILE A 437 7.98 37.29 -12.89
C ILE A 437 8.88 36.83 -14.03
N GLU A 438 8.68 37.31 -15.24
CA GLU A 438 9.45 36.92 -16.42
C GLU A 438 10.95 37.31 -16.36
N THR A 439 11.33 38.23 -15.45
CA THR A 439 12.74 38.58 -15.20
C THR A 439 13.47 37.56 -14.31
N LEU A 440 12.74 36.62 -13.72
CA LEU A 440 13.31 35.68 -12.76
C LEU A 440 13.90 34.47 -13.49
N ASP A 441 15.06 34.02 -13.04
CA ASP A 441 15.73 32.82 -13.56
C ASP A 441 15.16 31.58 -12.88
N ALA A 442 14.33 30.83 -13.60
CA ALA A 442 13.70 29.59 -13.17
C ALA A 442 14.48 28.32 -13.62
N GLY A 443 15.63 28.47 -14.27
CA GLY A 443 16.39 27.34 -14.79
C GLY A 443 17.67 27.03 -14.04
N ARG A 444 18.34 28.02 -13.50
CA ARG A 444 19.66 27.87 -12.85
C ARG A 444 19.68 26.88 -11.68
N TRP A 445 18.57 26.74 -10.97
CA TRP A 445 18.44 25.81 -9.84
C TRP A 445 18.54 24.35 -10.31
N PHE A 446 18.08 24.06 -11.51
CA PHE A 446 18.16 22.74 -12.12
C PHE A 446 19.57 22.46 -12.66
N SER A 447 20.08 23.34 -13.52
CA SER A 447 21.44 23.26 -14.05
C SER A 447 21.92 24.63 -14.53
N ALA A 448 23.23 24.88 -14.49
CA ALA A 448 23.84 26.10 -15.05
C ALA A 448 23.58 26.26 -16.56
N ARG A 449 23.34 25.17 -17.28
CA ARG A 449 22.97 25.17 -18.73
C ARG A 449 21.65 25.90 -18.97
N PHE A 450 20.71 25.83 -18.03
CA PHE A 450 19.41 26.48 -18.13
C PHE A 450 19.34 27.87 -17.46
N ALA A 451 20.49 28.46 -17.12
CA ALA A 451 20.51 29.79 -16.55
C ALA A 451 19.84 30.82 -17.49
N GLY A 452 18.93 31.63 -16.94
CA GLY A 452 18.14 32.59 -17.72
C GLY A 452 16.82 32.05 -18.28
N THR A 453 16.49 30.77 -18.07
CA THR A 453 15.17 30.24 -18.36
C THR A 453 14.14 30.92 -17.48
N ARG A 454 13.07 31.48 -18.10
CA ARG A 454 12.02 32.22 -17.38
C ARG A 454 10.79 31.38 -17.12
N ILE A 455 9.97 31.81 -16.19
CA ILE A 455 8.61 31.28 -15.97
C ILE A 455 7.75 31.75 -17.16
N PRO A 456 7.14 30.86 -17.95
CA PRO A 456 6.32 31.25 -19.09
C PRO A 456 4.93 31.68 -18.66
N SER A 457 4.27 32.49 -19.47
CA SER A 457 2.82 32.66 -19.45
C SER A 457 2.15 31.40 -19.97
N PHE A 458 0.92 31.13 -19.54
CA PHE A 458 0.13 30.00 -20.05
C PHE A 458 -0.15 30.16 -21.56
N GLU A 459 -0.30 31.40 -22.01
CA GLU A 459 -0.48 31.72 -23.44
C GLU A 459 0.72 31.27 -24.29
N GLU A 460 1.96 31.51 -23.84
CA GLU A 460 3.18 31.03 -24.50
C GLU A 460 3.23 29.50 -24.60
N VAL A 461 2.79 28.82 -23.56
CA VAL A 461 2.74 27.35 -23.56
C VAL A 461 1.66 26.84 -24.51
N LEU A 462 0.48 27.48 -24.55
CA LEU A 462 -0.57 27.11 -25.50
C LEU A 462 -0.11 27.31 -26.96
N GLN A 463 0.60 28.40 -27.27
CA GLN A 463 1.18 28.62 -28.61
C GLN A 463 2.19 27.53 -28.97
N LEU A 464 3.03 27.11 -28.01
CA LEU A 464 4.00 26.04 -28.25
C LEU A 464 3.33 24.69 -28.49
N CYS A 465 2.31 24.34 -27.71
CA CYS A 465 1.72 22.99 -27.67
C CYS A 465 0.59 22.80 -28.72
N GLN A 466 0.04 23.86 -29.29
CA GLN A 466 -1.11 23.83 -30.21
C GLN A 466 -0.86 22.88 -31.40
N GLY A 467 -1.73 21.84 -31.51
CA GLY A 467 -1.67 20.83 -32.55
C GLY A 467 -0.51 19.86 -32.47
N ARG A 468 0.25 19.85 -31.34
CA ARG A 468 1.43 19.02 -31.19
C ARG A 468 1.30 18.00 -30.03
N ILE A 469 0.65 18.36 -28.93
CA ILE A 469 0.52 17.54 -27.74
C ILE A 469 -0.68 17.98 -26.92
N ASP A 470 -1.35 17.03 -26.27
CA ASP A 470 -2.46 17.31 -25.36
C ASP A 470 -1.97 17.82 -24.00
N LEU A 471 -2.85 18.52 -23.27
CA LEU A 471 -2.51 19.13 -21.98
C LEU A 471 -3.36 18.56 -20.84
N ASN A 472 -2.73 18.36 -19.69
CA ASN A 472 -3.36 18.21 -18.39
C ASN A 472 -3.04 19.46 -17.55
N VAL A 473 -4.02 20.35 -17.39
CA VAL A 473 -3.83 21.66 -16.76
C VAL A 473 -4.29 21.61 -15.31
N GLU A 474 -3.35 21.56 -14.36
CA GLU A 474 -3.69 21.68 -12.93
C GLU A 474 -3.94 23.16 -12.58
N ILE A 475 -5.18 23.50 -12.23
CA ILE A 475 -5.52 24.81 -11.67
C ILE A 475 -5.24 24.81 -10.17
N LYS A 476 -4.35 25.71 -9.73
CA LYS A 476 -4.03 25.95 -8.32
C LYS A 476 -4.77 27.17 -7.78
N PRO A 477 -6.00 26.98 -7.23
CA PRO A 477 -6.84 28.11 -6.82
C PRO A 477 -6.25 28.85 -5.64
N SER A 478 -6.51 30.15 -5.59
CA SER A 478 -6.18 31.01 -4.47
C SER A 478 -7.31 32.02 -4.19
N ALA A 479 -7.57 32.28 -2.93
CA ALA A 479 -8.59 33.28 -2.54
C ALA A 479 -8.28 34.70 -3.07
N VAL A 480 -7.01 34.96 -3.41
CA VAL A 480 -6.58 36.29 -3.95
C VAL A 480 -6.63 36.34 -5.47
N THR A 481 -6.89 35.23 -6.15
CA THR A 481 -6.97 35.14 -7.64
C THR A 481 -8.27 34.46 -8.08
N PRO A 482 -9.44 35.02 -7.76
CA PRO A 482 -10.75 34.36 -7.93
C PRO A 482 -11.17 34.19 -9.41
N THR A 483 -10.43 34.76 -10.35
CA THR A 483 -10.71 34.69 -11.81
C THR A 483 -9.83 33.70 -12.54
N LEU A 484 -8.99 32.93 -11.82
CA LEU A 484 -8.02 32.01 -12.44
C LEU A 484 -8.71 30.93 -13.29
N GLU A 485 -9.80 30.33 -12.79
CA GLU A 485 -10.55 29.32 -13.52
C GLU A 485 -11.13 29.87 -14.83
N ALA A 486 -11.76 31.05 -14.75
CA ALA A 486 -12.38 31.69 -15.92
C ALA A 486 -11.34 32.11 -16.98
N GLU A 487 -10.20 32.65 -16.57
CA GLU A 487 -9.14 33.06 -17.46
C GLU A 487 -8.44 31.87 -18.10
N THR A 488 -8.21 30.80 -17.35
CA THR A 488 -7.65 29.53 -17.89
C THR A 488 -8.57 28.93 -18.95
N VAL A 489 -9.88 28.83 -18.70
CA VAL A 489 -10.86 28.35 -19.70
C VAL A 489 -10.93 29.27 -20.89
N ARG A 490 -10.89 30.60 -20.71
CA ARG A 490 -10.88 31.57 -21.81
C ARG A 490 -9.68 31.38 -22.74
N LEU A 491 -8.49 31.17 -22.17
CA LEU A 491 -7.26 30.93 -22.93
C LEU A 491 -7.32 29.59 -23.67
N LEU A 492 -7.72 28.50 -23.03
CA LEU A 492 -7.88 27.21 -23.69
C LEU A 492 -8.80 27.30 -24.92
N ARG A 493 -9.94 27.98 -24.80
CA ARG A 493 -10.87 28.21 -25.91
C ARG A 493 -10.27 29.09 -26.99
N ALA A 494 -9.55 30.15 -26.62
CA ALA A 494 -8.94 31.07 -27.60
C ALA A 494 -7.89 30.38 -28.48
N TYR A 495 -7.25 29.32 -27.94
CA TYR A 495 -6.24 28.54 -28.67
C TYR A 495 -6.76 27.18 -29.19
N GLY A 496 -8.06 26.89 -29.05
CA GLY A 496 -8.71 25.67 -29.58
C GLY A 496 -8.30 24.37 -28.89
N PHE A 497 -8.08 24.41 -27.58
CA PHE A 497 -7.67 23.25 -26.79
C PHE A 497 -8.83 22.46 -26.16
N GLU A 498 -10.11 22.79 -26.43
CA GLU A 498 -11.26 22.15 -25.77
C GLU A 498 -11.29 20.63 -25.93
N GLY A 499 -10.88 20.11 -27.10
CA GLY A 499 -10.78 18.67 -27.36
C GLY A 499 -9.41 18.06 -27.09
N HIS A 500 -8.43 18.89 -26.69
CA HIS A 500 -7.02 18.54 -26.53
C HIS A 500 -6.48 18.86 -25.13
N CYS A 501 -7.37 19.02 -24.16
CA CYS A 501 -6.97 19.21 -22.78
C CYS A 501 -7.92 18.53 -21.81
N VAL A 502 -7.39 18.29 -20.62
CA VAL A 502 -8.16 18.02 -19.41
C VAL A 502 -7.76 19.03 -18.34
N ILE A 503 -8.67 19.37 -17.44
CA ILE A 503 -8.38 20.28 -16.33
C ILE A 503 -8.40 19.48 -15.03
N THR A 504 -7.36 19.61 -14.23
CA THR A 504 -7.25 18.98 -12.91
C THR A 504 -7.16 20.01 -11.80
N SER A 505 -7.59 19.63 -10.61
CA SER A 505 -7.38 20.43 -9.38
C SER A 505 -7.49 19.56 -8.14
N GLN A 506 -6.79 19.96 -7.07
CA GLN A 506 -6.99 19.45 -5.73
C GLN A 506 -8.25 20.03 -5.05
N SER A 507 -8.86 21.06 -5.63
CA SER A 507 -10.08 21.70 -5.15
C SER A 507 -11.28 21.23 -5.97
N TYR A 508 -12.21 20.52 -5.34
CA TYR A 508 -13.45 20.12 -6.00
C TYR A 508 -14.32 21.32 -6.39
N GLU A 509 -14.28 22.41 -5.59
CA GLU A 509 -14.97 23.67 -5.92
C GLU A 509 -14.45 24.28 -7.24
N THR A 510 -13.14 24.19 -7.49
CA THR A 510 -12.54 24.64 -8.76
C THR A 510 -13.06 23.80 -9.93
N LEU A 511 -13.17 22.48 -9.79
CA LEU A 511 -13.74 21.62 -10.83
C LEU A 511 -15.21 21.97 -11.10
N HIS A 512 -15.98 22.23 -10.08
CA HIS A 512 -17.37 22.67 -10.19
C HIS A 512 -17.47 23.98 -11.01
N LYS A 513 -16.66 25.00 -10.67
CA LYS A 513 -16.60 26.26 -11.42
C LYS A 513 -16.19 26.04 -12.89
N VAL A 514 -15.22 25.16 -13.13
CA VAL A 514 -14.80 24.81 -14.51
C VAL A 514 -15.96 24.16 -15.26
N LYS A 515 -16.70 23.25 -14.65
CA LYS A 515 -17.87 22.61 -15.29
C LYS A 515 -19.02 23.61 -15.57
N GLU A 516 -19.20 24.62 -14.75
CA GLU A 516 -20.16 25.72 -15.03
C GLU A 516 -19.71 26.56 -16.25
N LEU A 517 -18.39 26.78 -16.43
CA LEU A 517 -17.82 27.59 -17.51
C LEU A 517 -17.63 26.79 -18.81
N ALA A 518 -17.24 25.53 -18.70
CA ALA A 518 -16.87 24.67 -19.82
C ALA A 518 -17.24 23.20 -19.52
N PRO A 519 -18.53 22.82 -19.62
CA PRO A 519 -19.00 21.46 -19.33
C PRO A 519 -18.43 20.42 -20.32
N ASP A 520 -17.96 20.86 -21.46
CA ASP A 520 -17.33 20.07 -22.53
C ASP A 520 -15.89 19.66 -22.23
N ILE A 521 -15.16 20.40 -21.37
CA ILE A 521 -13.79 20.05 -21.01
C ILE A 521 -13.81 19.00 -19.89
N PRO A 522 -13.12 17.85 -20.05
CA PRO A 522 -13.03 16.84 -18.98
C PRO A 522 -12.29 17.36 -17.76
N THR A 523 -12.78 17.04 -16.57
CA THR A 523 -12.22 17.47 -15.30
C THR A 523 -11.78 16.30 -14.45
N GLY A 524 -10.62 16.41 -13.81
CA GLY A 524 -10.01 15.41 -12.96
C GLY A 524 -9.80 15.87 -11.53
N TYR A 525 -10.25 15.08 -10.56
CA TYR A 525 -10.04 15.39 -9.15
C TYR A 525 -8.73 14.79 -8.66
N ILE A 526 -7.80 15.64 -8.23
CA ILE A 526 -6.48 15.21 -7.70
C ILE A 526 -6.63 14.78 -6.25
N LEU A 527 -6.28 13.54 -5.96
CA LEU A 527 -6.41 12.91 -4.65
C LEU A 527 -5.07 12.33 -4.19
N ALA A 528 -4.56 12.77 -3.03
CA ALA A 528 -3.55 12.03 -2.28
C ALA A 528 -4.18 10.98 -1.36
N LEU A 529 -5.46 11.15 -0.99
CA LEU A 529 -6.23 10.22 -0.17
C LEU A 529 -7.70 10.32 -0.59
N GLY A 530 -8.34 9.18 -0.80
CA GLY A 530 -9.77 9.11 -1.08
C GLY A 530 -10.44 7.94 -0.35
N VAL A 531 -11.45 8.22 0.48
CA VAL A 531 -12.21 7.23 1.23
C VAL A 531 -13.69 7.57 1.19
N GLY A 532 -14.54 6.58 0.90
CA GLY A 532 -15.98 6.75 0.81
C GLY A 532 -16.48 6.93 -0.63
N ASN A 533 -17.59 7.66 -0.80
CA ASN A 533 -18.31 7.73 -2.08
C ASN A 533 -17.83 8.85 -3.01
N TYR A 534 -16.55 9.24 -2.95
CA TYR A 534 -16.00 10.28 -3.84
C TYR A 534 -16.09 9.91 -5.33
N TYR A 535 -16.19 8.61 -5.65
CA TYR A 535 -16.39 8.13 -7.03
C TYR A 535 -17.65 8.69 -7.72
N ASP A 536 -18.66 9.07 -6.94
CA ASP A 536 -19.96 9.55 -7.42
C ASP A 536 -20.01 11.08 -7.62
N LEU A 537 -18.90 11.78 -7.45
CA LEU A 537 -18.80 13.24 -7.65
C LEU A 537 -19.08 13.59 -9.11
N PRO A 538 -20.12 14.42 -9.40
CA PRO A 538 -20.55 14.69 -10.77
C PRO A 538 -19.56 15.52 -11.59
N ASP A 539 -18.82 16.43 -10.94
CA ASP A 539 -17.88 17.33 -11.60
C ASP A 539 -16.45 16.77 -11.68
N ALA A 540 -16.30 15.46 -11.51
CA ALA A 540 -15.06 14.75 -11.74
C ALA A 540 -15.30 13.64 -12.77
N ASP A 541 -14.82 13.84 -14.00
CA ASP A 541 -14.91 12.85 -15.07
C ASP A 541 -13.86 11.74 -14.87
N PHE A 542 -12.76 12.06 -14.21
CA PHE A 542 -11.71 11.11 -13.84
C PHE A 542 -11.06 11.48 -12.51
N PHE A 543 -10.21 10.57 -12.00
CA PHE A 543 -9.48 10.78 -10.75
C PHE A 543 -7.98 10.68 -11.00
N SER A 544 -7.22 11.68 -10.54
CA SER A 544 -5.76 11.69 -10.55
C SER A 544 -5.28 11.37 -9.13
N VAL A 545 -4.75 10.16 -8.92
CA VAL A 545 -4.50 9.62 -7.57
C VAL A 545 -3.01 9.34 -7.37
N GLU A 546 -2.51 9.64 -6.18
CA GLU A 546 -1.16 9.28 -5.78
C GLU A 546 -1.02 7.74 -5.81
N HIS A 547 -0.02 7.23 -6.54
CA HIS A 547 0.09 5.82 -6.94
C HIS A 547 0.10 4.83 -5.77
N THR A 548 0.67 5.20 -4.60
CA THR A 548 0.73 4.31 -3.43
C THR A 548 -0.64 4.07 -2.78
N PHE A 549 -1.64 4.90 -3.07
CA PHE A 549 -3.02 4.73 -2.60
C PHE A 549 -3.94 4.01 -3.60
N ILE A 550 -3.47 3.76 -4.82
CA ILE A 550 -4.26 3.07 -5.84
C ILE A 550 -4.35 1.58 -5.50
N THR A 551 -5.57 1.08 -5.47
CA THR A 551 -5.86 -0.34 -5.27
C THR A 551 -6.74 -0.88 -6.40
N SER A 552 -6.70 -2.20 -6.65
CA SER A 552 -7.58 -2.83 -7.63
C SER A 552 -9.06 -2.57 -7.35
N GLY A 553 -9.45 -2.49 -6.07
CA GLY A 553 -10.81 -2.13 -5.68
C GLY A 553 -11.18 -0.71 -6.08
N MET A 554 -10.26 0.25 -5.94
CA MET A 554 -10.45 1.65 -6.36
C MET A 554 -10.60 1.75 -7.88
N VAL A 555 -9.68 1.16 -8.64
CA VAL A 555 -9.72 1.14 -10.11
C VAL A 555 -11.05 0.56 -10.60
N ASN A 556 -11.45 -0.60 -10.08
CA ASN A 556 -12.73 -1.22 -10.43
C ASN A 556 -13.94 -0.32 -10.12
N GLN A 557 -13.96 0.37 -8.97
CA GLN A 557 -15.08 1.26 -8.62
C GLN A 557 -15.16 2.49 -9.52
N ILE A 558 -14.02 3.01 -9.98
CA ILE A 558 -13.93 4.13 -10.92
C ILE A 558 -14.42 3.68 -12.30
N HIS A 559 -13.89 2.57 -12.82
CA HIS A 559 -14.25 2.02 -14.13
C HIS A 559 -15.72 1.60 -14.21
N LEU A 560 -16.30 1.02 -13.15
CA LEU A 560 -17.74 0.68 -13.08
C LEU A 560 -18.66 1.90 -13.25
N ARG A 561 -18.14 3.11 -13.04
CA ARG A 561 -18.86 4.37 -13.26
C ARG A 561 -18.56 5.03 -14.60
N GLY A 562 -17.82 4.34 -15.47
CA GLY A 562 -17.39 4.85 -16.76
C GLY A 562 -16.38 5.99 -16.67
N LYS A 563 -15.65 6.12 -15.53
CA LYS A 563 -14.61 7.10 -15.30
C LYS A 563 -13.23 6.45 -15.40
N THR A 564 -12.18 7.27 -15.55
CA THR A 564 -10.79 6.82 -15.67
C THR A 564 -9.94 7.25 -14.48
N ILE A 565 -8.76 6.63 -14.34
CA ILE A 565 -7.81 6.91 -13.27
C ILE A 565 -6.40 7.17 -13.81
N SER A 566 -5.85 8.32 -13.43
CA SER A 566 -4.44 8.67 -13.66
C SER A 566 -3.64 8.44 -12.38
N ALA A 567 -2.46 7.82 -12.50
CA ALA A 567 -1.55 7.56 -11.38
C ALA A 567 -0.39 8.56 -11.37
N TRP A 568 -0.10 9.22 -10.24
CA TRP A 568 1.01 10.18 -10.07
C TRP A 568 1.74 9.97 -8.74
N THR A 569 3.00 10.34 -8.59
CA THR A 569 3.98 10.59 -9.64
C THR A 569 4.81 9.35 -9.79
N ILE A 570 4.87 8.81 -11.00
CA ILE A 570 5.62 7.58 -11.29
C ILE A 570 7.09 7.95 -11.49
N ALA A 571 7.96 7.40 -10.63
CA ALA A 571 9.39 7.65 -10.65
C ALA A 571 10.23 6.38 -10.81
N GLN A 572 9.64 5.19 -10.62
CA GLN A 572 10.34 3.90 -10.67
C GLN A 572 9.62 2.92 -11.60
N LYS A 573 10.42 1.99 -12.17
CA LYS A 573 9.92 0.97 -13.11
C LYS A 573 8.88 0.04 -12.47
N ASP A 574 9.07 -0.30 -11.20
CA ASP A 574 8.17 -1.20 -10.48
C ASP A 574 6.83 -0.52 -10.18
N ASP A 575 6.83 0.79 -9.89
CA ASP A 575 5.60 1.56 -9.70
C ASP A 575 4.80 1.65 -11.00
N ALA A 576 5.49 1.96 -12.12
CA ALA A 576 4.87 1.98 -13.44
C ALA A 576 4.22 0.63 -13.78
N ARG A 577 4.96 -0.47 -13.59
CA ARG A 577 4.45 -1.82 -13.84
C ARG A 577 3.26 -2.14 -12.96
N HIS A 578 3.34 -1.83 -11.68
CA HIS A 578 2.25 -2.08 -10.74
C HIS A 578 0.98 -1.31 -11.10
N MET A 579 1.09 -0.03 -11.50
CA MET A 579 -0.06 0.75 -11.94
C MET A 579 -0.66 0.21 -13.24
N MET A 580 0.17 -0.20 -14.19
CA MET A 580 -0.29 -0.88 -15.40
C MET A 580 -1.03 -2.20 -15.08
N GLU A 581 -0.52 -2.99 -14.14
CA GLU A 581 -1.15 -4.21 -13.65
C GLU A 581 -2.49 -3.95 -12.95
N LEU A 582 -2.62 -2.86 -12.23
CA LEU A 582 -3.88 -2.45 -11.59
C LEU A 582 -4.90 -1.91 -12.61
N GLY A 583 -4.46 -1.54 -13.82
CA GLY A 583 -5.31 -1.00 -14.88
C GLY A 583 -5.49 0.51 -14.81
N ALA A 584 -4.45 1.25 -14.39
CA ALA A 584 -4.44 2.71 -14.50
C ALA A 584 -4.48 3.13 -15.98
N ASP A 585 -5.28 4.16 -16.30
CA ASP A 585 -5.52 4.61 -17.66
C ASP A 585 -4.48 5.64 -18.13
N ASP A 586 -3.77 6.28 -17.19
CA ASP A 586 -2.77 7.30 -17.46
C ASP A 586 -1.68 7.26 -16.37
N LEU A 587 -0.41 7.37 -16.78
CA LEU A 587 0.76 7.41 -15.91
C LEU A 587 1.41 8.79 -15.99
N ILE A 588 1.25 9.59 -14.95
CA ILE A 588 1.89 10.89 -14.80
C ILE A 588 3.28 10.66 -14.20
N THR A 589 4.34 10.98 -14.94
CA THR A 589 5.70 10.56 -14.61
C THR A 589 6.74 11.66 -14.71
N ASP A 590 7.72 11.62 -13.79
CA ASP A 590 8.98 12.39 -13.86
C ASP A 590 10.05 11.68 -14.72
N LYS A 591 9.79 10.41 -15.10
CA LYS A 591 10.73 9.56 -15.86
C LYS A 591 10.04 8.97 -17.09
N PRO A 592 9.68 9.80 -18.10
CA PRO A 592 8.91 9.35 -19.25
C PRO A 592 9.64 8.28 -20.08
N ASP A 593 10.95 8.38 -20.23
CA ASP A 593 11.74 7.40 -20.99
C ASP A 593 11.67 6.01 -20.38
N LEU A 594 11.67 5.94 -19.05
CA LEU A 594 11.51 4.68 -18.31
C LEU A 594 10.14 4.05 -18.57
N VAL A 595 9.07 4.85 -18.60
CA VAL A 595 7.71 4.37 -18.87
C VAL A 595 7.56 3.95 -20.32
N HIS A 596 8.04 4.74 -21.28
CA HIS A 596 8.05 4.38 -22.70
C HIS A 596 8.85 3.11 -22.98
N GLU A 597 10.02 2.95 -22.35
CA GLU A 597 10.82 1.74 -22.47
C GLU A 597 10.05 0.53 -21.91
N LEU A 598 9.35 0.68 -20.78
CA LEU A 598 8.53 -0.38 -20.21
C LEU A 598 7.37 -0.76 -21.13
N LEU A 599 6.68 0.23 -21.73
CA LEU A 599 5.60 0.00 -22.68
C LEU A 599 6.11 -0.70 -23.93
N ARG A 600 7.28 -0.29 -24.47
CA ARG A 600 7.94 -0.95 -25.61
C ARG A 600 8.33 -2.39 -25.26
N GLN A 601 8.94 -2.62 -24.10
CA GLN A 601 9.27 -3.95 -23.61
C GLN A 601 8.03 -4.82 -23.48
N ASN A 602 6.92 -4.31 -22.97
CA ASN A 602 5.67 -5.05 -22.88
C ASN A 602 5.06 -5.36 -24.25
N ALA A 603 5.27 -4.51 -25.25
CA ALA A 603 4.81 -4.75 -26.62
C ALA A 603 5.71 -5.77 -27.38
N GLU A 604 7.02 -5.76 -27.12
CA GLU A 604 8.02 -6.57 -27.82
C GLU A 604 8.31 -7.93 -27.15
N MET A 605 7.88 -8.13 -25.90
CA MET A 605 8.41 -9.16 -25.03
C MET A 605 7.56 -10.40 -24.88
N ASP A 606 8.28 -11.50 -24.99
CA ASP A 606 8.01 -12.82 -24.41
C ASP A 606 8.21 -12.69 -22.87
N THR A 607 7.13 -12.29 -22.17
CA THR A 607 7.15 -11.72 -20.80
C THR A 607 7.45 -12.73 -19.70
N THR A 608 7.66 -13.99 -20.04
CA THR A 608 7.64 -15.11 -19.10
C THR A 608 8.76 -15.09 -18.05
N LEU A 609 9.96 -14.76 -18.47
CA LEU A 609 11.15 -14.84 -17.61
C LEU A 609 11.41 -13.54 -16.82
N LEU A 610 10.92 -12.42 -17.33
CA LEU A 610 11.29 -11.11 -16.78
C LEU A 610 10.39 -10.70 -15.62
N SER A 611 9.08 -10.98 -15.65
CA SER A 611 8.19 -10.66 -14.54
C SER A 611 8.55 -11.44 -13.26
N LEU A 612 8.97 -12.71 -13.38
CA LEU A 612 9.43 -13.49 -12.23
C LEU A 612 10.81 -13.04 -11.78
N ARG A 613 11.73 -12.75 -12.72
CA ARG A 613 13.06 -12.21 -12.41
C ARG A 613 12.97 -10.87 -11.70
N ASP A 614 12.15 -9.95 -12.21
CA ASP A 614 12.01 -8.59 -11.69
C ASP A 614 11.24 -8.59 -10.36
N ALA A 615 10.24 -9.46 -10.19
CA ALA A 615 9.59 -9.66 -8.89
C ALA A 615 10.58 -10.21 -7.85
N ILE A 616 11.44 -11.15 -8.23
CA ILE A 616 12.48 -11.69 -7.35
C ILE A 616 13.56 -10.64 -7.09
N GLN A 617 13.97 -9.87 -8.11
CA GLN A 617 14.97 -8.80 -7.97
C GLN A 617 14.45 -7.64 -7.12
N GLY A 618 13.22 -7.18 -7.33
CA GLY A 618 12.61 -6.11 -6.53
C GLY A 618 12.43 -6.48 -5.05
N TRP A 619 12.25 -7.78 -4.75
CA TRP A 619 12.16 -8.27 -3.37
C TRP A 619 13.51 -8.36 -2.65
N PHE A 620 14.59 -8.65 -3.38
CA PHE A 620 15.90 -8.93 -2.78
C PHE A 620 16.97 -7.88 -3.07
N PHE A 621 16.81 -7.08 -4.14
CA PHE A 621 17.81 -6.10 -4.59
C PHE A 621 17.10 -4.88 -5.18
N PRO A 622 16.75 -3.85 -4.36
CA PRO A 622 16.29 -2.58 -4.91
C PRO A 622 17.36 -2.00 -5.83
N ALA A 623 16.95 -1.59 -7.04
CA ALA A 623 17.86 -1.04 -8.02
C ALA A 623 18.56 0.21 -7.50
N PRO A 624 19.86 0.42 -7.77
CA PRO A 624 20.51 1.69 -7.54
C PRO A 624 19.95 2.75 -8.50
N ASP A 625 19.95 4.01 -8.05
CA ASP A 625 19.56 5.14 -8.87
C ASP A 625 20.35 5.14 -10.20
N GLU A 626 19.66 4.98 -11.33
CA GLU A 626 20.30 5.06 -12.65
C GLU A 626 20.68 6.50 -12.95
N GLU A 627 21.95 6.72 -13.31
CA GLU A 627 22.47 7.99 -13.81
C GLU A 627 21.78 8.34 -15.15
N VAL A 628 21.59 9.64 -15.38
CA VAL A 628 21.04 10.18 -16.64
C VAL A 628 21.86 9.63 -17.81
N SER A 629 21.21 9.03 -18.80
CA SER A 629 21.89 8.45 -19.96
C SER A 629 22.55 9.53 -20.83
N ASP A 630 23.67 9.20 -21.49
CA ASP A 630 24.39 10.08 -22.41
C ASP A 630 23.44 10.65 -23.51
N GLU A 631 22.42 9.89 -23.94
CA GLU A 631 21.38 10.37 -24.88
C GLU A 631 20.54 11.53 -24.33
N ALA A 632 20.41 11.66 -23.00
CA ALA A 632 19.72 12.82 -22.41
C ALA A 632 20.60 14.08 -22.46
N GLU A 633 21.92 13.94 -22.49
CA GLU A 633 22.83 15.09 -22.66
C GLU A 633 22.74 15.67 -24.07
N ASP A 634 22.72 14.83 -25.12
CA ASP A 634 22.59 15.27 -26.52
C ASP A 634 21.27 16.00 -26.75
N VAL A 635 20.17 15.47 -26.16
CA VAL A 635 18.85 16.12 -26.20
C VAL A 635 18.83 17.49 -25.51
N ILE A 636 19.63 17.64 -24.44
CA ILE A 636 19.75 18.90 -23.71
C ILE A 636 20.51 19.93 -24.57
N GLU A 637 21.57 19.53 -25.28
CA GLU A 637 22.35 20.42 -26.14
C GLU A 637 21.48 20.97 -27.28
N ASP A 638 20.77 20.12 -28.01
CA ASP A 638 19.89 20.53 -29.13
C ASP A 638 18.79 21.51 -28.70
N VAL A 639 18.18 21.31 -27.52
CA VAL A 639 17.11 22.19 -27.00
C VAL A 639 17.64 23.58 -26.65
N ILE A 640 18.93 23.70 -26.33
CA ILE A 640 19.56 24.96 -25.88
C ILE A 640 20.19 25.70 -27.07
N GLU A 641 20.85 24.99 -28.02
CA GLU A 641 21.66 25.60 -29.07
C GLU A 641 20.85 26.20 -30.25
N ASP A 642 19.75 25.56 -30.66
CA ASP A 642 18.92 26.13 -31.73
C ASP A 642 17.40 25.97 -31.50
N PRO A 643 16.79 26.93 -30.79
CA PRO A 643 15.36 26.91 -30.52
C PRO A 643 14.45 27.08 -31.75
N GLU A 644 14.95 27.67 -32.87
CA GLU A 644 14.13 27.98 -34.04
C GLU A 644 14.22 26.90 -35.13
N GLU A 645 15.38 26.28 -35.36
CA GLU A 645 15.55 25.19 -36.34
C GLU A 645 14.72 23.97 -35.97
N PHE A 646 14.47 23.83 -34.68
CA PHE A 646 13.67 22.78 -34.10
C PHE A 646 12.15 22.88 -34.37
N LEU A 647 11.67 24.09 -34.70
CA LEU A 647 10.25 24.34 -34.99
C LEU A 647 9.91 24.10 -36.47
N ASP A 648 10.91 24.17 -37.39
CA ASP A 648 10.71 24.02 -38.83
C ASP A 648 10.86 22.56 -39.34
N ALA A 649 11.41 21.67 -38.53
CA ALA A 649 11.62 20.23 -38.86
C ALA A 649 10.46 19.31 -38.46
N ALA A 650 9.41 19.81 -37.81
CA ALA A 650 8.19 19.12 -37.42
C ALA A 650 6.99 19.68 -38.15
#